data_3f3b58d452b22057178f40e4aa4fe575
#
_entry.id   3f3b58d452b22057178f40e4aa4fe575
#
_cell.length_a   1.000
_cell.length_b   1.000
_cell.length_c   1.000
_cell.angle_alpha   90.00
_cell.angle_beta   90.00
_cell.angle_gamma   90.00
#
_symmetry.space_group_name_H-M   'P 1'
#
loop_
_entity.id
_entity.type
_entity.pdbx_description
1 polymer ?
#
loop_
_entity_poly.entity_id
_entity_poly.type
_entity_poly.pdbx_seq_one_letter_code
_entity_poly.pdbx_strand_id
1 'polypeptide(L)'
;MALSPKTVRSQMALLKPLLKSCSIETMRKGQNLVGELMGVAKAGRIVLKNHTFLKFESCWVVPKDERRQGVILYLHGGGFTCGEVEYAKGFGITLAERMGVKVFCPGYRLAPEYPFPAALDDCLTAYEYLLQKGYGPEHITLCGESAGGGLCFSLCLKLKEKGLPMPAGIVAISPWTDLTLRGQSYTDNQESDPSLSLEFLRHCVKCYTSDAESPLVSPVHGDLSGMPPSLIFVAKNELLLSDGEGLHKALKTAGCSSELRCKADRWHAYVVYGLKEDSRDFDEMNRFLNRNMSWEKKLRWMRLDNAAKIYPAARNQNWSNVFRLSATLREPVDVEIMQSALDVTVRRFPSIAARLRKGVFWYYLQQLEQAPVIRQENSYPLTKMSRKEARKCALRVIVYEKRVAVEFFHSLTDGTGGLTFLKTLVAEYLQQRYGVSIPAEQGVLGRLEEPSEAELEDSFQKYAGQYNASRKEDDAWRLTGTPEQDGFLNLTCFTLPSELVRKKAKQYGVTVTAFLCAVMMQAIQQIQTELVPNRRRRKAVKVQIPVNLRNMFPSKSLRNFALYTTPQIDPKLGEYEFSEICKIVHHWMGLEITPRKMAMMIAANVSSERIIAVKLMPLFIKNFVMKMVFLAVGERKSCLSLSNLGNVRLPEVMESYVERLDFILGVQATAPYNCGVVTYGDKMYVNFIRNTREPRLESAFYRVLQELELPAEVGSNGQ
;
A
#
# COMPACT_ATOMS: atom_id res chain seq x y z
N MET A 1 -34.41 17.99 -33.09
CA MET A 1 -34.13 19.44 -32.97
C MET A 1 -33.29 19.62 -31.69
N ALA A 2 -32.20 20.37 -31.76
CA ALA A 2 -31.44 20.69 -30.56
C ALA A 2 -32.30 21.65 -29.70
N LEU A 3 -32.51 21.31 -28.42
CA LEU A 3 -33.26 22.14 -27.48
C LEU A 3 -32.47 23.44 -27.23
N SER A 4 -33.07 24.61 -27.45
CA SER A 4 -32.43 25.89 -27.13
C SER A 4 -32.64 26.22 -25.66
N PRO A 5 -31.74 27.04 -25.03
CA PRO A 5 -31.91 27.46 -23.63
C PRO A 5 -33.26 28.14 -23.38
N LYS A 6 -33.75 28.96 -24.31
CA LYS A 6 -35.04 29.63 -24.18
C LYS A 6 -36.18 28.62 -24.12
N THR A 7 -36.15 27.57 -24.98
CA THR A 7 -37.16 26.52 -24.98
C THR A 7 -37.18 25.74 -23.67
N VAL A 8 -36.03 25.34 -23.14
CA VAL A 8 -35.93 24.60 -21.89
C VAL A 8 -36.44 25.45 -20.73
N ARG A 9 -36.03 26.72 -20.67
CA ARG A 9 -36.49 27.67 -19.63
C ARG A 9 -38.00 27.85 -19.62
N SER A 10 -38.60 28.03 -20.82
CA SER A 10 -40.06 28.16 -20.96
C SER A 10 -40.81 26.90 -20.52
N GLN A 11 -40.30 25.72 -20.90
CA GLN A 11 -40.86 24.43 -20.46
C GLN A 11 -40.81 24.26 -18.94
N MET A 12 -39.68 24.62 -18.30
CA MET A 12 -39.56 24.58 -16.85
C MET A 12 -40.55 25.50 -16.17
N ALA A 13 -40.68 26.74 -16.64
CA ALA A 13 -41.60 27.70 -16.08
C ALA A 13 -43.06 27.21 -16.14
N LEU A 14 -43.42 26.53 -17.21
CA LEU A 14 -44.72 25.88 -17.37
C LEU A 14 -44.94 24.69 -16.41
N LEU A 15 -43.90 23.93 -16.13
CA LEU A 15 -43.98 22.75 -15.28
C LEU A 15 -43.87 23.09 -13.76
N LYS A 16 -43.27 24.25 -13.39
CA LYS A 16 -43.06 24.66 -12.00
C LYS A 16 -44.30 24.62 -11.14
N PRO A 17 -45.50 25.10 -11.56
CA PRO A 17 -46.72 25.01 -10.75
C PRO A 17 -47.16 23.57 -10.53
N LEU A 18 -47.01 22.69 -11.54
CA LEU A 18 -47.36 21.27 -11.43
C LEU A 18 -46.44 20.52 -10.44
N LEU A 19 -45.18 20.86 -10.42
CA LEU A 19 -44.22 20.25 -9.52
C LEU A 19 -44.46 20.59 -8.04
N LYS A 20 -45.10 21.73 -7.72
CA LYS A 20 -45.48 22.10 -6.37
C LYS A 20 -46.49 21.15 -5.71
N SER A 21 -47.31 20.48 -6.48
CA SER A 21 -48.37 19.55 -6.03
C SER A 21 -47.95 18.08 -6.13
N CYS A 22 -46.80 17.78 -6.67
CA CYS A 22 -46.34 16.40 -6.89
C CYS A 22 -45.83 15.76 -5.58
N SER A 23 -46.14 14.48 -5.40
CA SER A 23 -45.49 13.68 -4.34
C SER A 23 -44.01 13.46 -4.61
N ILE A 24 -43.20 13.22 -3.56
CA ILE A 24 -41.79 12.86 -3.69
C ILE A 24 -41.61 11.67 -4.62
N GLU A 25 -42.46 10.65 -4.52
CA GLU A 25 -42.39 9.46 -5.39
C GLU A 25 -42.58 9.80 -6.87
N THR A 26 -43.51 10.69 -7.18
CA THR A 26 -43.70 11.16 -8.56
C THR A 26 -42.51 11.94 -9.09
N MET A 27 -41.89 12.79 -8.22
CA MET A 27 -40.69 13.52 -8.59
C MET A 27 -39.49 12.60 -8.82
N ARG A 28 -39.29 11.56 -7.99
CA ARG A 28 -38.25 10.54 -8.18
C ARG A 28 -38.40 9.84 -9.53
N LYS A 29 -39.61 9.35 -9.84
CA LYS A 29 -39.91 8.71 -11.13
C LYS A 29 -39.65 9.65 -12.33
N GLY A 30 -40.01 10.92 -12.19
CA GLY A 30 -39.76 11.93 -13.24
C GLY A 30 -38.27 12.19 -13.46
N GLN A 31 -37.49 12.31 -12.39
CA GLN A 31 -36.04 12.51 -12.49
C GLN A 31 -35.32 11.28 -13.10
N ASN A 32 -35.71 10.08 -12.71
CA ASN A 32 -35.14 8.85 -13.27
C ASN A 32 -35.41 8.75 -14.79
N LEU A 33 -36.62 9.08 -15.23
CA LEU A 33 -36.95 9.13 -16.64
C LEU A 33 -36.10 10.15 -17.42
N VAL A 34 -35.83 11.32 -16.81
CA VAL A 34 -34.92 12.33 -17.40
C VAL A 34 -33.51 11.75 -17.54
N GLY A 35 -33.01 11.07 -16.48
CA GLY A 35 -31.70 10.40 -16.51
C GLY A 35 -31.58 9.34 -17.62
N GLU A 36 -32.59 8.49 -17.76
CA GLU A 36 -32.65 7.49 -18.83
C GLU A 36 -32.65 8.11 -20.23
N LEU A 37 -33.47 9.13 -20.46
CA LEU A 37 -33.51 9.84 -21.76
C LEU A 37 -32.18 10.49 -22.13
N MET A 38 -31.46 11.04 -21.14
CA MET A 38 -30.10 11.60 -21.33
C MET A 38 -29.09 10.51 -21.74
N GLY A 39 -29.28 9.28 -21.26
CA GLY A 39 -28.41 8.13 -21.52
C GLY A 39 -28.58 7.51 -22.92
N VAL A 40 -29.82 7.45 -23.43
CA VAL A 40 -30.15 6.75 -24.70
C VAL A 40 -29.37 7.31 -25.90
N ALA A 41 -29.19 8.61 -25.99
CA ALA A 41 -28.52 9.26 -27.13
C ALA A 41 -27.02 8.95 -27.24
N LYS A 42 -26.39 8.30 -26.24
CA LYS A 42 -24.93 8.15 -26.09
C LYS A 42 -24.47 6.70 -25.84
N ALA A 43 -25.39 5.72 -25.91
CA ALA A 43 -25.16 4.31 -25.57
C ALA A 43 -23.96 3.65 -26.29
N GLY A 44 -23.61 4.11 -27.49
CA GLY A 44 -22.50 3.56 -28.28
C GLY A 44 -21.10 3.94 -27.85
N ARG A 45 -20.94 4.99 -26.99
CA ARG A 45 -19.64 5.58 -26.59
C ARG A 45 -19.26 5.32 -25.15
N ILE A 46 -20.17 4.79 -24.36
CA ILE A 46 -20.03 4.60 -22.91
C ILE A 46 -20.26 3.12 -22.57
N VAL A 47 -19.58 2.63 -21.56
CA VAL A 47 -19.82 1.33 -20.93
C VAL A 47 -20.32 1.58 -19.51
N LEU A 48 -21.49 1.06 -19.17
CA LEU A 48 -22.06 1.11 -17.82
C LEU A 48 -21.76 -0.19 -17.08
N LYS A 49 -21.33 -0.08 -15.81
CA LYS A 49 -21.09 -1.23 -14.93
C LYS A 49 -21.70 -0.93 -13.56
N ASN A 50 -22.74 -1.66 -13.23
CA ASN A 50 -23.37 -1.52 -11.91
C ASN A 50 -22.43 -2.04 -10.80
N HIS A 51 -22.51 -1.40 -9.64
CA HIS A 51 -21.85 -1.82 -8.42
C HIS A 51 -22.82 -1.60 -7.25
N THR A 52 -23.01 -2.61 -6.43
CA THR A 52 -23.95 -2.57 -5.31
C THR A 52 -23.17 -2.59 -4.00
N PHE A 53 -23.38 -1.59 -3.16
CA PHE A 53 -22.98 -1.60 -1.77
C PHE A 53 -24.06 -2.27 -0.93
N LEU A 54 -23.74 -2.56 0.33
CA LEU A 54 -24.70 -3.19 1.25
C LEU A 54 -26.00 -2.40 1.41
N LYS A 55 -25.93 -1.06 1.31
CA LYS A 55 -27.04 -0.15 1.62
C LYS A 55 -27.56 0.65 0.42
N PHE A 56 -26.86 0.71 -0.69
CA PHE A 56 -27.22 1.50 -1.87
C PHE A 56 -26.57 0.98 -3.15
N GLU A 57 -27.13 1.35 -4.26
CA GLU A 57 -26.62 1.01 -5.58
C GLU A 57 -25.75 2.13 -6.14
N SER A 58 -24.89 1.81 -7.09
CA SER A 58 -24.03 2.75 -7.77
C SER A 58 -23.70 2.27 -9.19
N CYS A 59 -23.17 3.17 -10.01
CA CYS A 59 -22.79 2.83 -11.37
C CYS A 59 -21.47 3.46 -11.78
N TRP A 60 -20.60 2.66 -12.38
CA TRP A 60 -19.46 3.13 -13.14
C TRP A 60 -19.88 3.51 -14.55
N VAL A 61 -19.57 4.72 -14.94
CA VAL A 61 -19.74 5.25 -16.29
C VAL A 61 -18.35 5.37 -16.91
N VAL A 62 -18.04 4.47 -17.85
CA VAL A 62 -16.70 4.35 -18.44
C VAL A 62 -16.73 4.79 -19.89
N PRO A 63 -16.04 5.86 -20.28
CA PRO A 63 -15.96 6.27 -21.68
C PRO A 63 -15.08 5.28 -22.45
N LYS A 64 -15.49 4.92 -23.69
CA LYS A 64 -14.66 4.10 -24.59
C LYS A 64 -13.37 4.84 -25.01
N ASP A 65 -13.45 6.17 -25.14
CA ASP A 65 -12.31 7.05 -25.35
C ASP A 65 -11.89 7.66 -24.03
N GLU A 66 -11.25 6.84 -23.18
CA GLU A 66 -10.67 7.29 -21.90
C GLU A 66 -9.38 8.07 -22.17
N ARG A 67 -9.44 9.38 -22.00
CA ARG A 67 -8.31 10.28 -22.23
C ARG A 67 -7.53 10.61 -20.95
N ARG A 68 -8.05 10.18 -19.78
CA ARG A 68 -7.55 10.58 -18.47
C ARG A 68 -7.57 9.41 -17.48
N GLN A 69 -6.45 9.23 -16.79
CA GLN A 69 -6.37 8.30 -15.65
C GLN A 69 -6.89 9.01 -14.41
N GLY A 70 -8.06 8.63 -13.93
CA GLY A 70 -8.68 9.22 -12.76
C GLY A 70 -10.17 8.91 -12.74
N VAL A 71 -10.88 9.51 -11.80
CA VAL A 71 -12.30 9.32 -11.63
C VAL A 71 -12.97 10.60 -11.12
N ILE A 72 -14.12 10.92 -11.65
CA ILE A 72 -15.04 11.89 -11.05
C ILE A 72 -16.02 11.11 -10.18
N LEU A 73 -16.06 11.41 -8.89
CA LEU A 73 -17.13 10.99 -8.00
C LEU A 73 -18.26 11.99 -8.14
N TYR A 74 -19.34 11.58 -8.80
CA TYR A 74 -20.46 12.45 -9.09
C TYR A 74 -21.60 12.23 -8.08
N LEU A 75 -21.92 13.27 -7.31
CA LEU A 75 -22.99 13.30 -6.34
C LEU A 75 -24.17 14.07 -6.93
N HIS A 76 -25.27 13.36 -7.15
CA HIS A 76 -26.44 13.93 -7.83
C HIS A 76 -27.21 14.91 -6.94
N GLY A 77 -28.00 15.77 -7.55
CA GLY A 77 -28.96 16.66 -6.88
C GLY A 77 -30.29 15.99 -6.59
N GLY A 78 -31.27 16.81 -6.20
CA GLY A 78 -32.64 16.36 -5.90
C GLY A 78 -33.09 16.68 -4.49
N GLY A 79 -32.45 17.69 -3.83
CA GLY A 79 -32.87 18.17 -2.51
C GLY A 79 -32.79 17.09 -1.42
N PHE A 80 -31.89 16.13 -1.51
CA PHE A 80 -31.72 14.97 -0.63
C PHE A 80 -32.94 14.02 -0.59
N THR A 81 -34.02 14.34 -1.30
CA THR A 81 -35.28 13.59 -1.29
C THR A 81 -35.55 12.87 -2.60
N CYS A 82 -34.88 13.28 -3.68
CA CYS A 82 -35.08 12.78 -5.03
C CYS A 82 -33.72 12.49 -5.70
N GLY A 83 -33.77 11.81 -6.85
CA GLY A 83 -32.58 11.37 -7.55
C GLY A 83 -32.13 9.99 -7.09
N GLU A 84 -32.02 9.07 -8.02
CA GLU A 84 -31.50 7.71 -7.77
C GLU A 84 -30.35 7.44 -8.74
N VAL A 85 -29.82 6.22 -8.73
CA VAL A 85 -28.70 5.85 -9.59
C VAL A 85 -29.00 6.07 -11.08
N GLU A 86 -30.28 5.90 -11.52
CA GLU A 86 -30.67 6.12 -12.91
C GLU A 86 -30.58 7.61 -13.30
N TYR A 87 -31.00 8.52 -12.41
CA TYR A 87 -30.82 9.95 -12.60
C TYR A 87 -29.34 10.33 -12.65
N ALA A 88 -28.55 9.82 -11.69
CA ALA A 88 -27.12 10.08 -11.62
C ALA A 88 -26.37 9.61 -12.89
N LYS A 89 -26.73 8.48 -13.47
CA LYS A 89 -26.16 7.99 -14.73
C LYS A 89 -26.31 8.99 -15.88
N GLY A 90 -27.44 9.70 -15.96
CA GLY A 90 -27.74 10.61 -17.07
C GLY A 90 -26.68 11.68 -17.25
N PHE A 91 -26.38 12.44 -16.20
CA PHE A 91 -25.32 13.45 -16.26
C PHE A 91 -23.93 12.83 -16.17
N GLY A 92 -23.76 11.72 -15.43
CA GLY A 92 -22.52 10.95 -15.39
C GLY A 92 -22.02 10.55 -16.79
N ILE A 93 -22.92 10.16 -17.70
CA ILE A 93 -22.62 9.87 -19.10
C ILE A 93 -22.12 11.12 -19.84
N THR A 94 -22.76 12.27 -19.61
CA THR A 94 -22.32 13.55 -20.20
C THR A 94 -20.93 13.94 -19.70
N LEU A 95 -20.68 13.84 -18.40
CA LEU A 95 -19.37 14.08 -17.80
C LEU A 95 -18.30 13.15 -18.37
N ALA A 96 -18.56 11.83 -18.39
CA ALA A 96 -17.60 10.86 -18.88
C ALA A 96 -17.22 11.12 -20.35
N GLU A 97 -18.20 11.40 -21.21
CA GLU A 97 -17.96 11.71 -22.61
C GLU A 97 -17.19 13.03 -22.81
N ARG A 98 -17.64 14.09 -22.15
CA ARG A 98 -17.03 15.44 -22.30
C ARG A 98 -15.64 15.52 -21.69
N MET A 99 -15.47 14.94 -20.53
CA MET A 99 -14.20 14.99 -19.77
C MET A 99 -13.21 13.89 -20.19
N GLY A 100 -13.68 12.80 -20.83
CA GLY A 100 -12.83 11.65 -21.18
C GLY A 100 -12.23 10.96 -19.96
N VAL A 101 -12.98 10.86 -18.87
CA VAL A 101 -12.61 10.27 -17.60
C VAL A 101 -13.72 9.38 -17.08
N LYS A 102 -13.39 8.35 -16.30
CA LYS A 102 -14.41 7.54 -15.62
C LYS A 102 -15.22 8.39 -14.64
N VAL A 103 -16.50 8.10 -14.55
CA VAL A 103 -17.38 8.71 -13.53
C VAL A 103 -17.98 7.62 -12.67
N PHE A 104 -17.96 7.80 -11.36
CA PHE A 104 -18.61 6.92 -10.41
C PHE A 104 -19.81 7.64 -9.81
N CYS A 105 -20.99 7.05 -9.96
CA CYS A 105 -22.28 7.62 -9.63
C CYS A 105 -22.93 6.81 -8.51
N PRO A 106 -22.80 7.16 -7.21
CA PRO A 106 -23.56 6.55 -6.14
C PRO A 106 -24.99 7.05 -6.15
N GLY A 107 -25.96 6.14 -6.01
CA GLY A 107 -27.34 6.44 -5.70
C GLY A 107 -27.51 6.40 -4.17
N TYR A 108 -27.04 7.44 -3.48
CA TYR A 108 -27.07 7.50 -2.03
C TYR A 108 -28.49 7.50 -1.47
N ARG A 109 -28.68 7.02 -0.24
CA ARG A 109 -30.00 6.92 0.41
C ARG A 109 -30.65 8.28 0.60
N LEU A 110 -31.95 8.33 0.37
CA LEU A 110 -32.74 9.56 0.31
C LEU A 110 -33.63 9.73 1.53
N ALA A 111 -33.85 10.97 1.89
CA ALA A 111 -34.87 11.38 2.85
C ALA A 111 -36.25 11.37 2.19
N PRO A 112 -37.36 11.26 2.94
CA PRO A 112 -37.41 11.16 4.39
C PRO A 112 -37.11 9.78 4.98
N GLU A 113 -37.00 8.72 4.15
CA GLU A 113 -36.78 7.36 4.62
C GLU A 113 -35.43 7.22 5.32
N TYR A 114 -34.42 7.96 4.85
CA TYR A 114 -33.07 7.98 5.41
C TYR A 114 -32.59 9.44 5.54
N PRO A 115 -32.96 10.13 6.65
CA PRO A 115 -32.49 11.49 6.88
C PRO A 115 -31.01 11.58 7.12
N PHE A 116 -30.49 12.80 7.31
CA PHE A 116 -29.08 13.02 7.70
C PHE A 116 -28.70 12.15 8.92
N PRO A 117 -27.52 11.48 8.92
CA PRO A 117 -26.40 11.63 7.97
C PRO A 117 -26.33 10.59 6.84
N ALA A 118 -27.39 9.83 6.54
CA ALA A 118 -27.34 8.66 5.66
C ALA A 118 -26.73 8.95 4.28
N ALA A 119 -27.14 10.03 3.61
CA ALA A 119 -26.61 10.42 2.31
C ALA A 119 -25.09 10.74 2.37
N LEU A 120 -24.66 11.43 3.43
CA LEU A 120 -23.25 11.77 3.63
C LEU A 120 -22.39 10.53 3.90
N ASP A 121 -22.89 9.58 4.70
CA ASP A 121 -22.21 8.33 5.01
C ASP A 121 -22.05 7.45 3.76
N ASP A 122 -23.05 7.44 2.87
CA ASP A 122 -22.98 6.72 1.61
C ASP A 122 -21.98 7.38 0.63
N CYS A 123 -21.93 8.72 0.60
CA CYS A 123 -20.92 9.46 -0.16
C CYS A 123 -19.50 9.17 0.35
N LEU A 124 -19.32 9.10 1.67
CA LEU A 124 -18.04 8.72 2.28
C LEU A 124 -17.67 7.29 1.92
N THR A 125 -18.60 6.34 2.00
CA THR A 125 -18.39 4.95 1.57
C THR A 125 -17.96 4.86 0.11
N ALA A 126 -18.59 5.64 -0.76
CA ALA A 126 -18.24 5.71 -2.17
C ALA A 126 -16.82 6.29 -2.40
N TYR A 127 -16.42 7.30 -1.64
CA TYR A 127 -15.07 7.88 -1.70
C TYR A 127 -14.01 6.89 -1.19
N GLU A 128 -14.23 6.27 -0.04
CA GLU A 128 -13.35 5.23 0.52
C GLU A 128 -13.19 4.04 -0.45
N TYR A 129 -14.29 3.63 -1.11
CA TYR A 129 -14.24 2.61 -2.16
C TYR A 129 -13.34 3.00 -3.33
N LEU A 130 -13.36 4.25 -3.78
CA LEU A 130 -12.46 4.72 -4.84
C LEU A 130 -11.00 4.67 -4.39
N LEU A 131 -10.71 5.06 -3.14
CA LEU A 131 -9.38 4.91 -2.56
C LEU A 131 -8.96 3.43 -2.50
N GLN A 132 -9.85 2.53 -2.08
CA GLN A 132 -9.63 1.07 -2.06
C GLN A 132 -9.42 0.49 -3.46
N LYS A 133 -10.16 0.97 -4.47
CA LYS A 133 -9.90 0.65 -5.89
C LYS A 133 -8.58 1.23 -6.38
N GLY A 134 -7.95 2.04 -5.52
CA GLY A 134 -6.61 2.57 -5.63
C GLY A 134 -6.51 3.77 -6.53
N TYR A 135 -7.52 4.55 -6.66
CA TYR A 135 -7.34 5.93 -7.09
C TYR A 135 -6.64 6.69 -5.96
N GLY A 136 -5.50 7.32 -6.25
CA GLY A 136 -4.93 8.29 -5.33
C GLY A 136 -5.86 9.50 -5.20
N PRO A 137 -5.85 10.22 -4.07
CA PRO A 137 -6.71 11.39 -3.89
C PRO A 137 -6.49 12.44 -4.99
N GLU A 138 -5.25 12.57 -5.50
CA GLU A 138 -4.89 13.44 -6.63
C GLU A 138 -5.50 13.00 -7.99
N HIS A 139 -6.13 11.84 -8.03
CA HIS A 139 -6.84 11.28 -9.20
C HIS A 139 -8.36 11.26 -9.01
N ILE A 140 -8.88 11.77 -7.90
CA ILE A 140 -10.32 11.83 -7.62
C ILE A 140 -10.74 13.30 -7.61
N THR A 141 -11.72 13.66 -8.44
CA THR A 141 -12.40 14.96 -8.36
C THR A 141 -13.85 14.72 -7.97
N LEU A 142 -14.36 15.51 -7.02
CA LEU A 142 -15.77 15.52 -6.72
C LEU A 142 -16.51 16.41 -7.73
N CYS A 143 -17.66 15.97 -8.17
CA CYS A 143 -18.58 16.80 -8.96
C CYS A 143 -19.98 16.62 -8.38
N GLY A 144 -20.73 17.70 -8.22
CA GLY A 144 -22.10 17.58 -7.75
C GLY A 144 -22.94 18.80 -8.11
N GLU A 145 -24.23 18.59 -8.24
CA GLU A 145 -25.17 19.70 -8.46
C GLU A 145 -26.19 19.80 -7.33
N SER A 146 -26.67 21.02 -7.06
CA SER A 146 -27.70 21.28 -6.06
C SER A 146 -27.33 20.72 -4.68
N ALA A 147 -28.16 19.85 -4.10
CA ALA A 147 -27.86 19.11 -2.86
C ALA A 147 -26.57 18.29 -2.97
N GLY A 148 -26.29 17.65 -4.12
CA GLY A 148 -25.04 16.95 -4.38
C GLY A 148 -23.83 17.88 -4.41
N GLY A 149 -24.01 19.12 -4.87
CA GLY A 149 -22.99 20.17 -4.80
C GLY A 149 -22.65 20.53 -3.35
N GLY A 150 -23.63 20.62 -2.46
CA GLY A 150 -23.43 20.78 -1.01
C GLY A 150 -22.74 19.57 -0.40
N LEU A 151 -23.19 18.34 -0.74
CA LEU A 151 -22.56 17.08 -0.28
C LEU A 151 -21.07 16.97 -0.62
N CYS A 152 -20.60 17.55 -1.73
CA CYS A 152 -19.18 17.57 -2.03
C CYS A 152 -18.36 18.25 -0.93
N PHE A 153 -18.84 19.37 -0.39
CA PHE A 153 -18.16 20.10 0.68
C PHE A 153 -18.40 19.44 2.05
N SER A 154 -19.61 18.96 2.32
CA SER A 154 -19.89 18.16 3.53
C SER A 154 -19.02 16.91 3.61
N LEU A 155 -18.81 16.22 2.49
CA LEU A 155 -17.89 15.09 2.39
C LEU A 155 -16.44 15.50 2.72
N CYS A 156 -15.97 16.63 2.19
CA CYS A 156 -14.62 17.12 2.51
C CYS A 156 -14.47 17.48 4.00
N LEU A 157 -15.48 18.09 4.62
CA LEU A 157 -15.49 18.33 6.08
C LEU A 157 -15.40 17.00 6.83
N LYS A 158 -16.16 15.99 6.40
CA LYS A 158 -16.14 14.65 7.01
C LYS A 158 -14.81 13.93 6.81
N LEU A 159 -14.18 14.08 5.65
CA LEU A 159 -12.82 13.56 5.40
C LEU A 159 -11.80 14.21 6.34
N LYS A 160 -11.91 15.53 6.57
CA LYS A 160 -11.07 16.29 7.49
C LYS A 160 -11.23 15.80 8.93
N GLU A 161 -12.45 15.60 9.41
CA GLU A 161 -12.73 15.02 10.72
C GLU A 161 -12.09 13.63 10.91
N LYS A 162 -12.09 12.81 9.86
CA LYS A 162 -11.55 11.46 9.88
C LYS A 162 -10.05 11.38 9.58
N GLY A 163 -9.39 12.49 9.23
CA GLY A 163 -7.99 12.50 8.81
C GLY A 163 -7.74 11.74 7.49
N LEU A 164 -8.77 11.63 6.64
CA LEU A 164 -8.65 10.99 5.32
C LEU A 164 -8.15 12.01 4.29
N PRO A 165 -7.47 11.55 3.22
CA PRO A 165 -6.92 12.43 2.20
C PRO A 165 -8.01 13.15 1.41
N MET A 166 -7.75 14.42 1.06
CA MET A 166 -8.65 15.26 0.29
C MET A 166 -8.60 14.94 -1.21
N PRO A 167 -9.72 15.07 -1.96
CA PRO A 167 -9.73 14.92 -3.42
C PRO A 167 -8.93 16.05 -4.10
N ALA A 168 -8.62 15.84 -5.39
CA ALA A 168 -7.87 16.78 -6.22
C ALA A 168 -8.58 18.12 -6.46
N GLY A 169 -9.90 18.12 -6.41
CA GLY A 169 -10.71 19.31 -6.62
C GLY A 169 -12.20 19.04 -6.53
N ILE A 170 -12.98 20.11 -6.53
CA ILE A 170 -14.44 20.07 -6.48
C ILE A 170 -14.99 20.88 -7.65
N VAL A 171 -15.92 20.30 -8.42
CA VAL A 171 -16.75 20.99 -9.40
C VAL A 171 -18.18 21.03 -8.85
N ALA A 172 -18.65 22.19 -8.43
CA ALA A 172 -19.98 22.37 -7.84
C ALA A 172 -20.88 23.18 -8.79
N ILE A 173 -22.04 22.62 -9.10
CA ILE A 173 -23.03 23.22 -10.01
C ILE A 173 -24.24 23.64 -9.20
N SER A 174 -24.48 24.94 -9.10
CA SER A 174 -25.57 25.50 -8.30
C SER A 174 -25.65 24.86 -6.89
N PRO A 175 -24.55 24.82 -6.10
CA PRO A 175 -24.48 24.04 -4.88
C PRO A 175 -25.41 24.60 -3.81
N TRP A 176 -26.14 23.70 -3.12
CA TRP A 176 -26.96 24.06 -1.97
C TRP A 176 -26.14 23.86 -0.68
N THR A 177 -25.63 24.95 -0.14
CA THR A 177 -24.62 24.95 0.94
C THR A 177 -25.09 25.61 2.24
N ASP A 178 -26.27 26.21 2.25
CA ASP A 178 -26.91 26.80 3.43
C ASP A 178 -28.38 26.39 3.51
N LEU A 179 -28.65 25.35 4.28
CA LEU A 179 -30.03 24.84 4.49
C LEU A 179 -30.83 25.68 5.46
N THR A 180 -30.24 26.75 6.02
CA THR A 180 -31.00 27.72 6.83
C THR A 180 -31.90 28.62 5.97
N LEU A 181 -31.69 28.67 4.65
CA LEU A 181 -32.45 29.44 3.67
C LEU A 181 -32.48 30.98 3.96
N ARG A 182 -31.37 31.51 4.53
CA ARG A 182 -31.26 32.93 4.92
C ARG A 182 -30.65 33.82 3.83
N GLY A 183 -30.19 33.23 2.74
CA GLY A 183 -29.57 33.98 1.65
C GLY A 183 -30.53 34.95 0.95
N GLN A 184 -30.03 36.10 0.50
CA GLN A 184 -30.83 37.16 -0.13
C GLN A 184 -31.54 36.68 -1.40
N SER A 185 -30.90 35.80 -2.20
CA SER A 185 -31.49 35.27 -3.44
C SER A 185 -32.76 34.47 -3.25
N TYR A 186 -32.98 33.91 -2.06
CA TYR A 186 -34.24 33.20 -1.74
C TYR A 186 -35.47 34.15 -1.76
N THR A 187 -35.24 35.45 -1.55
CA THR A 187 -36.27 36.48 -1.70
C THR A 187 -36.28 37.07 -3.09
N ASP A 188 -35.13 37.53 -3.57
CA ASP A 188 -35.00 38.31 -4.82
C ASP A 188 -35.30 37.48 -6.06
N ASN A 189 -34.94 36.17 -6.07
CA ASN A 189 -35.07 35.30 -7.22
C ASN A 189 -36.30 34.36 -7.17
N GLN A 190 -37.20 34.51 -6.21
CA GLN A 190 -38.35 33.60 -6.01
C GLN A 190 -39.23 33.50 -7.27
N GLU A 191 -39.45 34.63 -7.96
CA GLU A 191 -40.27 34.68 -9.17
C GLU A 191 -39.44 34.41 -10.44
N SER A 192 -38.16 34.80 -10.43
CA SER A 192 -37.27 34.69 -11.59
C SER A 192 -36.72 33.30 -11.84
N ASP A 193 -36.63 32.43 -10.80
CA ASP A 193 -36.17 31.06 -10.92
C ASP A 193 -37.28 30.19 -11.56
N PRO A 194 -37.06 29.64 -12.77
CA PRO A 194 -38.05 28.84 -13.43
C PRO A 194 -38.18 27.39 -12.90
N SER A 195 -37.25 26.96 -12.06
CA SER A 195 -37.09 25.55 -11.68
C SER A 195 -37.35 25.28 -10.21
N LEU A 196 -36.91 26.13 -9.31
CA LEU A 196 -37.04 25.92 -7.86
C LEU A 196 -38.13 26.79 -7.24
N SER A 197 -38.67 26.32 -6.13
CA SER A 197 -39.55 27.13 -5.23
C SER A 197 -39.02 27.05 -3.81
N LEU A 198 -39.16 28.15 -3.05
CA LEU A 198 -38.76 28.21 -1.65
C LEU A 198 -39.53 27.18 -0.79
N GLU A 199 -40.81 26.95 -1.13
CA GLU A 199 -41.67 25.97 -0.47
C GLU A 199 -41.09 24.52 -0.61
N PHE A 200 -40.68 24.16 -1.81
CA PHE A 200 -40.01 22.87 -2.08
C PHE A 200 -38.72 22.74 -1.28
N LEU A 201 -37.88 23.78 -1.25
CA LEU A 201 -36.61 23.74 -0.50
C LEU A 201 -36.88 23.59 1.02
N ARG A 202 -37.86 24.31 1.57
CA ARG A 202 -38.29 24.15 2.98
C ARG A 202 -38.77 22.72 3.27
N HIS A 203 -39.52 22.12 2.34
CA HIS A 203 -39.97 20.75 2.48
C HIS A 203 -38.77 19.77 2.49
N CYS A 204 -37.81 19.93 1.61
CA CYS A 204 -36.59 19.11 1.56
C CYS A 204 -35.80 19.23 2.87
N VAL A 205 -35.58 20.44 3.40
CA VAL A 205 -34.90 20.64 4.68
C VAL A 205 -35.60 19.87 5.78
N LYS A 206 -36.95 19.99 5.89
CA LYS A 206 -37.73 19.29 6.92
C LYS A 206 -37.63 17.77 6.83
N CYS A 207 -37.49 17.22 5.60
CA CYS A 207 -37.32 15.78 5.40
C CYS A 207 -35.90 15.33 5.73
N TYR A 208 -34.88 16.17 5.45
CA TYR A 208 -33.49 15.79 5.53
C TYR A 208 -32.88 15.93 6.92
N THR A 209 -33.17 17.04 7.63
CA THR A 209 -32.52 17.34 8.91
C THR A 209 -33.42 18.09 9.89
N SER A 210 -33.16 17.87 11.18
CA SER A 210 -33.69 18.70 12.26
C SER A 210 -32.76 19.86 12.65
N ASP A 211 -31.50 19.84 12.20
CA ASP A 211 -30.46 20.84 12.47
C ASP A 211 -29.85 21.34 11.15
N ALA A 212 -30.42 22.42 10.62
CA ALA A 212 -29.95 23.06 9.41
C ALA A 212 -28.65 23.87 9.60
N GLU A 213 -28.26 24.18 10.84
CA GLU A 213 -27.06 24.96 11.13
C GLU A 213 -25.78 24.08 11.25
N SER A 214 -25.95 22.76 11.37
CA SER A 214 -24.82 21.82 11.43
C SER A 214 -23.85 22.00 10.25
N PRO A 215 -22.54 22.14 10.48
CA PRO A 215 -21.55 22.27 9.40
C PRO A 215 -21.53 21.12 8.39
N LEU A 216 -21.93 19.91 8.80
CA LEU A 216 -22.02 18.76 7.90
C LEU A 216 -23.29 18.76 7.05
N VAL A 217 -24.27 19.63 7.38
CA VAL A 217 -25.51 19.84 6.66
C VAL A 217 -25.42 21.11 5.81
N SER A 218 -24.95 22.20 6.38
CA SER A 218 -24.72 23.50 5.76
C SER A 218 -23.22 23.81 5.74
N PRO A 219 -22.46 23.26 4.78
CA PRO A 219 -21.00 23.30 4.81
C PRO A 219 -20.40 24.70 4.75
N VAL A 220 -21.13 25.72 4.33
CA VAL A 220 -20.68 27.13 4.36
C VAL A 220 -20.37 27.63 5.77
N HIS A 221 -20.97 27.01 6.82
CA HIS A 221 -20.74 27.33 8.23
C HIS A 221 -19.59 26.53 8.86
N GLY A 222 -18.99 25.63 8.10
CA GLY A 222 -17.88 24.77 8.56
C GLY A 222 -16.51 25.42 8.47
N ASP A 223 -15.52 24.76 9.05
CA ASP A 223 -14.10 25.14 8.87
C ASP A 223 -13.61 24.72 7.47
N LEU A 224 -13.68 25.65 6.53
CA LEU A 224 -13.30 25.46 5.14
C LEU A 224 -11.77 25.55 4.90
N SER A 225 -10.93 25.69 5.94
CA SER A 225 -9.48 25.70 5.77
C SER A 225 -8.98 24.36 5.22
N GLY A 226 -8.10 24.42 4.21
CA GLY A 226 -7.55 23.21 3.55
C GLY A 226 -8.51 22.52 2.59
N MET A 227 -9.65 23.13 2.23
CA MET A 227 -10.52 22.60 1.18
C MET A 227 -9.81 22.54 -0.18
N PRO A 228 -10.12 21.50 -0.99
CA PRO A 228 -9.57 21.37 -2.34
C PRO A 228 -9.90 22.57 -3.22
N PRO A 229 -9.10 22.82 -4.27
CA PRO A 229 -9.47 23.80 -5.30
C PRO A 229 -10.92 23.56 -5.79
N SER A 230 -11.71 24.62 -5.95
CA SER A 230 -13.13 24.52 -6.25
C SER A 230 -13.52 25.38 -7.45
N LEU A 231 -14.29 24.81 -8.39
CA LEU A 231 -14.91 25.50 -9.51
C LEU A 231 -16.43 25.47 -9.31
N ILE A 232 -17.04 26.64 -9.16
CA ILE A 232 -18.46 26.80 -8.83
C ILE A 232 -19.19 27.46 -9.99
N PHE A 233 -20.27 26.84 -10.45
CA PHE A 233 -21.17 27.37 -11.46
C PHE A 233 -22.51 27.76 -10.80
N VAL A 234 -23.01 28.96 -11.08
CA VAL A 234 -24.31 29.42 -10.61
C VAL A 234 -25.04 30.20 -11.71
N ALA A 235 -26.36 30.24 -11.65
CA ALA A 235 -27.17 31.08 -12.50
C ALA A 235 -27.60 32.35 -11.76
N LYS A 236 -27.59 33.52 -12.44
CA LYS A 236 -27.94 34.80 -11.80
C LYS A 236 -29.39 34.83 -11.26
N ASN A 237 -30.28 34.08 -11.88
CA ASN A 237 -31.70 34.12 -11.59
C ASN A 237 -32.18 32.91 -10.75
N GLU A 238 -31.27 32.13 -10.14
CA GLU A 238 -31.65 30.98 -9.33
C GLU A 238 -31.75 31.31 -7.82
N LEU A 239 -32.54 30.53 -7.10
CA LEU A 239 -32.70 30.69 -5.65
C LEU A 239 -31.41 30.44 -4.89
N LEU A 240 -30.53 29.55 -5.36
CA LEU A 240 -29.27 29.17 -4.72
C LEU A 240 -28.08 30.07 -5.11
N LEU A 241 -28.31 31.24 -5.73
CA LEU A 241 -27.22 32.16 -6.07
C LEU A 241 -26.42 32.58 -4.85
N SER A 242 -27.11 32.98 -3.76
CA SER A 242 -26.46 33.38 -2.49
C SER A 242 -25.62 32.26 -1.88
N ASP A 243 -26.01 30.98 -2.05
CA ASP A 243 -25.26 29.83 -1.58
C ASP A 243 -23.91 29.70 -2.28
N GLY A 244 -23.92 29.77 -3.62
CA GLY A 244 -22.70 29.68 -4.41
C GLY A 244 -21.76 30.87 -4.20
N GLU A 245 -22.30 32.10 -4.11
CA GLU A 245 -21.52 33.32 -3.83
C GLU A 245 -20.96 33.32 -2.41
N GLY A 246 -21.80 32.95 -1.42
CA GLY A 246 -21.42 32.83 0.00
C GLY A 246 -20.30 31.80 0.19
N LEU A 247 -20.46 30.61 -0.39
CA LEU A 247 -19.44 29.58 -0.37
C LEU A 247 -18.11 30.03 -1.01
N HIS A 248 -18.18 30.64 -2.20
CA HIS A 248 -17.01 31.21 -2.87
C HIS A 248 -16.25 32.18 -1.96
N LYS A 249 -16.98 33.13 -1.35
CA LYS A 249 -16.42 34.10 -0.42
C LYS A 249 -15.80 33.42 0.81
N ALA A 250 -16.49 32.45 1.41
CA ALA A 250 -16.00 31.74 2.57
C ALA A 250 -14.72 30.93 2.26
N LEU A 251 -14.66 30.23 1.12
CA LEU A 251 -13.46 29.52 0.65
C LEU A 251 -12.28 30.49 0.47
N LYS A 252 -12.50 31.65 -0.16
CA LYS A 252 -11.45 32.67 -0.31
C LYS A 252 -10.96 33.21 1.02
N THR A 253 -11.86 33.44 1.98
CA THR A 253 -11.52 33.91 3.33
C THR A 253 -10.71 32.83 4.08
N ALA A 254 -11.00 31.55 3.85
CA ALA A 254 -10.25 30.43 4.41
C ALA A 254 -8.91 30.14 3.69
N GLY A 255 -8.49 30.99 2.73
CA GLY A 255 -7.24 30.84 1.98
C GLY A 255 -7.27 29.76 0.90
N CYS A 256 -8.45 29.25 0.53
CA CYS A 256 -8.59 28.18 -0.45
C CYS A 256 -8.75 28.73 -1.88
N SER A 257 -8.31 27.94 -2.88
CA SER A 257 -8.51 28.28 -4.29
C SER A 257 -9.97 28.05 -4.69
N SER A 258 -10.66 29.11 -5.10
CA SER A 258 -12.05 29.03 -5.56
C SER A 258 -12.27 29.93 -6.78
N GLU A 259 -12.96 29.39 -7.78
CA GLU A 259 -13.37 30.09 -9.00
C GLU A 259 -14.90 30.05 -9.09
N LEU A 260 -15.54 31.19 -9.29
CA LEU A 260 -16.98 31.31 -9.45
C LEU A 260 -17.33 31.72 -10.89
N ARG A 261 -18.31 31.06 -11.48
CA ARG A 261 -18.91 31.37 -12.79
C ARG A 261 -20.40 31.65 -12.60
N CYS A 262 -20.78 32.89 -12.68
CA CYS A 262 -22.19 33.31 -12.63
C CYS A 262 -22.68 33.60 -14.06
N LYS A 263 -23.74 32.93 -14.47
CA LYS A 263 -24.25 33.02 -15.84
C LYS A 263 -25.65 33.64 -15.86
N ALA A 264 -25.81 34.71 -16.62
CA ALA A 264 -27.11 35.30 -16.86
C ALA A 264 -27.95 34.37 -17.77
N ASP A 265 -29.27 34.54 -17.78
CA ASP A 265 -30.23 33.83 -18.63
C ASP A 265 -30.17 32.29 -18.54
N ARG A 266 -29.71 31.77 -17.40
CA ARG A 266 -29.74 30.35 -17.06
C ARG A 266 -30.64 30.11 -15.85
N TRP A 267 -30.80 28.86 -15.50
CA TRP A 267 -31.62 28.37 -14.40
C TRP A 267 -30.80 27.44 -13.49
N HIS A 268 -31.39 26.98 -12.39
CA HIS A 268 -30.75 26.10 -11.45
C HIS A 268 -30.18 24.82 -12.14
N ALA A 269 -28.95 24.51 -11.84
CA ALA A 269 -28.20 23.35 -12.37
C ALA A 269 -28.18 23.25 -13.91
N TYR A 270 -28.18 24.37 -14.62
CA TYR A 270 -28.25 24.41 -16.11
C TYR A 270 -27.19 23.57 -16.82
N VAL A 271 -26.02 23.41 -16.24
CA VAL A 271 -24.89 22.66 -16.85
C VAL A 271 -25.25 21.18 -17.04
N VAL A 272 -26.09 20.62 -16.18
CA VAL A 272 -26.52 19.22 -16.22
C VAL A 272 -27.22 18.87 -17.54
N TYR A 273 -27.87 19.84 -18.17
CA TYR A 273 -28.59 19.64 -19.45
C TYR A 273 -27.68 19.45 -20.66
N GLY A 274 -26.38 19.77 -20.53
CA GLY A 274 -25.37 19.54 -21.57
C GLY A 274 -25.63 20.24 -22.90
N LEU A 275 -26.29 21.41 -22.89
CA LEU A 275 -26.63 22.15 -24.07
C LEU A 275 -25.38 22.60 -24.83
N LYS A 276 -25.49 22.78 -26.16
CA LYS A 276 -24.38 23.22 -27.02
C LYS A 276 -23.87 24.63 -26.61
N GLU A 277 -24.79 25.50 -26.24
CA GLU A 277 -24.50 26.86 -25.79
C GLU A 277 -23.70 26.93 -24.51
N ASP A 278 -23.69 25.87 -23.73
CA ASP A 278 -22.95 25.73 -22.49
C ASP A 278 -21.64 24.94 -22.65
N SER A 279 -21.20 24.67 -23.89
CA SER A 279 -19.95 23.96 -24.19
C SER A 279 -18.72 24.61 -23.55
N ARG A 280 -18.70 25.96 -23.43
CA ARG A 280 -17.62 26.71 -22.77
C ARG A 280 -17.48 26.34 -21.29
N ASP A 281 -18.56 26.02 -20.60
CA ASP A 281 -18.52 25.61 -19.18
C ASP A 281 -17.84 24.24 -19.05
N PHE A 282 -18.08 23.31 -19.98
CA PHE A 282 -17.34 22.06 -20.05
C PHE A 282 -15.86 22.25 -20.41
N ASP A 283 -15.53 23.24 -21.23
CA ASP A 283 -14.12 23.59 -21.52
C ASP A 283 -13.43 24.15 -20.26
N GLU A 284 -14.15 24.90 -19.42
CA GLU A 284 -13.64 25.36 -18.13
C GLU A 284 -13.46 24.23 -17.12
N MET A 285 -14.42 23.28 -17.03
CA MET A 285 -14.25 22.05 -16.28
C MET A 285 -13.01 21.27 -16.76
N ASN A 286 -12.82 21.12 -18.06
CA ASN A 286 -11.64 20.45 -18.63
C ASN A 286 -10.34 21.16 -18.22
N ARG A 287 -10.29 22.51 -18.27
CA ARG A 287 -9.13 23.28 -17.81
C ARG A 287 -8.90 23.13 -16.32
N PHE A 288 -9.96 23.12 -15.52
CA PHE A 288 -9.90 22.92 -14.08
C PHE A 288 -9.35 21.52 -13.74
N LEU A 289 -9.90 20.46 -14.35
CA LEU A 289 -9.38 19.12 -14.20
C LEU A 289 -7.90 19.03 -14.61
N ASN A 290 -7.51 19.65 -15.75
CA ASN A 290 -6.12 19.64 -16.21
C ASN A 290 -5.13 20.31 -15.24
N ARG A 291 -5.57 21.26 -14.44
CA ARG A 291 -4.71 21.94 -13.45
C ARG A 291 -4.59 21.18 -12.14
N ASN A 292 -5.67 20.55 -11.71
CA ASN A 292 -5.80 20.04 -10.35
C ASN A 292 -5.73 18.51 -10.25
N MET A 293 -6.23 17.78 -11.25
CA MET A 293 -6.15 16.34 -11.28
C MET A 293 -4.84 15.89 -11.91
N SER A 294 -4.08 15.03 -11.25
CA SER A 294 -2.85 14.46 -11.82
C SER A 294 -3.17 13.48 -12.96
N TRP A 295 -2.55 13.70 -14.13
CA TRP A 295 -2.78 12.88 -15.34
C TRP A 295 -1.80 11.75 -15.48
N GLU A 296 -0.54 12.04 -15.12
CA GLU A 296 0.54 11.09 -15.10
C GLU A 296 0.80 10.68 -13.65
N LYS A 297 0.67 9.41 -13.38
CA LYS A 297 1.19 8.84 -12.15
C LYS A 297 2.69 9.09 -12.17
N LYS A 298 3.17 10.12 -11.47
CA LYS A 298 4.61 10.32 -11.25
C LYS A 298 5.13 9.14 -10.46
N LEU A 299 5.54 8.09 -11.17
CA LEU A 299 6.16 6.93 -10.55
C LEU A 299 7.41 7.37 -9.80
N ARG A 300 7.50 7.01 -8.53
CA ARG A 300 8.65 7.35 -7.71
C ARG A 300 9.88 6.62 -8.24
N TRP A 301 10.97 7.38 -8.42
CA TRP A 301 12.29 6.87 -8.71
C TRP A 301 13.15 7.03 -7.46
N MET A 302 13.66 5.92 -6.95
CA MET A 302 14.44 5.90 -5.70
C MET A 302 15.83 5.33 -5.99
N ARG A 303 16.87 5.95 -5.42
CA ARG A 303 18.21 5.36 -5.41
C ARG A 303 18.19 4.11 -4.55
N LEU A 304 19.00 3.09 -4.88
CA LEU A 304 19.21 1.97 -3.96
C LEU A 304 19.84 2.49 -2.66
N ASP A 305 19.37 1.95 -1.51
CA ASP A 305 20.05 2.16 -0.25
C ASP A 305 21.46 1.57 -0.26
N ASN A 306 22.27 1.92 0.72
CA ASN A 306 23.65 1.49 0.78
C ASN A 306 23.81 -0.04 0.69
N ALA A 307 23.05 -0.80 1.48
CA ALA A 307 23.10 -2.25 1.50
C ALA A 307 22.57 -2.88 0.20
N ALA A 308 21.54 -2.29 -0.40
CA ALA A 308 20.88 -2.81 -1.59
C ALA A 308 21.79 -2.85 -2.84
N LYS A 309 22.81 -2.00 -2.90
CA LYS A 309 23.70 -1.85 -4.08
C LYS A 309 24.54 -3.10 -4.39
N ILE A 310 24.83 -3.90 -3.36
CA ILE A 310 25.66 -5.12 -3.54
C ILE A 310 24.90 -6.22 -4.31
N TYR A 311 23.59 -6.36 -4.08
CA TYR A 311 22.81 -7.47 -4.59
C TYR A 311 22.74 -7.58 -6.13
N PRO A 312 22.54 -6.48 -6.90
CA PRO A 312 22.58 -6.56 -8.37
C PRO A 312 23.97 -6.88 -8.91
N ALA A 313 25.05 -6.46 -8.23
CA ALA A 313 26.43 -6.66 -8.63
C ALA A 313 26.95 -8.07 -8.30
N ALA A 314 26.61 -8.58 -7.11
CA ALA A 314 27.05 -9.87 -6.60
C ALA A 314 26.33 -11.08 -7.22
N ARG A 315 25.29 -10.85 -7.98
CA ARG A 315 24.50 -11.89 -8.65
C ARG A 315 25.32 -12.74 -9.61
N ASN A 316 25.16 -14.07 -9.54
CA ASN A 316 25.76 -15.03 -10.46
C ASN A 316 24.73 -15.98 -11.09
N GLN A 317 25.21 -17.04 -11.78
CA GLN A 317 24.32 -18.00 -12.44
C GLN A 317 23.48 -18.81 -11.45
N ASN A 318 23.95 -19.04 -10.22
CA ASN A 318 23.35 -19.92 -9.23
C ASN A 318 22.68 -19.19 -8.07
N TRP A 319 22.73 -17.87 -8.04
CA TRP A 319 22.28 -17.08 -6.89
C TRP A 319 21.50 -15.81 -7.31
N SER A 320 20.31 -15.62 -6.75
CA SER A 320 19.41 -14.53 -7.11
C SER A 320 19.14 -13.51 -6.02
N ASN A 321 19.69 -13.66 -4.83
CA ASN A 321 19.44 -12.75 -3.69
C ASN A 321 17.93 -12.53 -3.39
N VAL A 322 17.17 -13.59 -3.35
CA VAL A 322 15.75 -13.56 -3.04
C VAL A 322 15.54 -14.20 -1.67
N PHE A 323 14.66 -13.62 -0.86
CA PHE A 323 14.15 -14.24 0.34
C PHE A 323 12.62 -14.30 0.30
N ARG A 324 12.03 -15.18 1.08
CA ARG A 324 10.60 -15.44 1.08
C ARG A 324 10.02 -15.30 2.48
N LEU A 325 8.88 -14.66 2.57
CA LEU A 325 7.99 -14.64 3.71
C LEU A 325 6.64 -15.23 3.29
N SER A 326 6.04 -16.03 4.13
CA SER A 326 4.70 -16.57 3.84
C SER A 326 3.82 -16.64 5.08
N ALA A 327 2.52 -16.52 4.82
CA ALA A 327 1.47 -16.75 5.79
C ALA A 327 0.58 -17.90 5.30
N THR A 328 0.36 -18.89 6.16
CA THR A 328 -0.62 -19.94 5.94
C THR A 328 -1.89 -19.55 6.67
N LEU A 329 -2.99 -19.47 5.95
CA LEU A 329 -4.30 -19.15 6.47
C LEU A 329 -5.04 -20.43 6.90
N ARG A 330 -6.07 -20.29 7.71
CA ARG A 330 -6.90 -21.45 8.11
C ARG A 330 -7.77 -21.98 6.96
N GLU A 331 -8.14 -21.10 6.03
CA GLU A 331 -8.95 -21.42 4.86
C GLU A 331 -8.17 -21.25 3.55
N PRO A 332 -8.58 -21.90 2.45
CA PRO A 332 -7.99 -21.73 1.13
C PRO A 332 -8.01 -20.25 0.68
N VAL A 333 -6.96 -19.81 0.03
CA VAL A 333 -6.83 -18.43 -0.47
C VAL A 333 -7.67 -18.26 -1.72
N ASP A 334 -8.56 -17.27 -1.70
CA ASP A 334 -9.24 -16.78 -2.90
C ASP A 334 -8.28 -15.88 -3.69
N VAL A 335 -7.90 -16.35 -4.88
CA VAL A 335 -6.86 -15.70 -5.70
C VAL A 335 -7.33 -14.35 -6.26
N GLU A 336 -8.62 -14.21 -6.58
CA GLU A 336 -9.18 -12.97 -7.13
C GLU A 336 -9.23 -11.88 -6.06
N ILE A 337 -9.70 -12.23 -4.86
CA ILE A 337 -9.70 -11.31 -3.72
C ILE A 337 -8.27 -10.96 -3.30
N MET A 338 -7.34 -11.93 -3.31
CA MET A 338 -5.93 -11.69 -3.01
C MET A 338 -5.28 -10.76 -4.05
N GLN A 339 -5.63 -10.90 -5.34
CA GLN A 339 -5.15 -9.97 -6.37
C GLN A 339 -5.69 -8.56 -6.13
N SER A 340 -6.96 -8.42 -5.80
CA SER A 340 -7.56 -7.14 -5.43
C SER A 340 -6.88 -6.50 -4.21
N ALA A 341 -6.60 -7.30 -3.18
CA ALA A 341 -5.87 -6.85 -2.00
C ALA A 341 -4.43 -6.43 -2.33
N LEU A 342 -3.76 -7.14 -3.25
CA LEU A 342 -2.43 -6.78 -3.72
C LEU A 342 -2.44 -5.46 -4.50
N ASP A 343 -3.46 -5.22 -5.32
CA ASP A 343 -3.63 -3.97 -6.09
C ASP A 343 -3.74 -2.74 -5.17
N VAL A 344 -4.36 -2.89 -4.00
CA VAL A 344 -4.39 -1.86 -2.95
C VAL A 344 -3.04 -1.74 -2.26
N THR A 345 -2.49 -2.87 -1.78
CA THR A 345 -1.28 -2.89 -0.94
C THR A 345 -0.05 -2.32 -1.65
N VAL A 346 0.16 -2.61 -2.95
CA VAL A 346 1.36 -2.14 -3.67
C VAL A 346 1.50 -0.61 -3.70
N ARG A 347 0.42 0.12 -3.56
CA ARG A 347 0.42 1.60 -3.54
C ARG A 347 0.97 2.14 -2.24
N ARG A 348 0.70 1.46 -1.14
CA ARG A 348 1.21 1.80 0.19
C ARG A 348 2.72 1.54 0.31
N PHE A 349 3.30 0.71 -0.57
CA PHE A 349 4.69 0.27 -0.50
C PHE A 349 5.50 0.56 -1.78
N PRO A 350 5.68 1.83 -2.19
CA PRO A 350 6.33 2.17 -3.47
C PRO A 350 7.81 1.75 -3.55
N SER A 351 8.50 1.58 -2.40
CA SER A 351 9.89 1.08 -2.38
C SER A 351 9.99 -0.44 -2.53
N ILE A 352 8.93 -1.18 -2.17
CA ILE A 352 8.86 -2.65 -2.23
C ILE A 352 8.20 -3.07 -3.55
N ALA A 353 7.06 -2.47 -3.89
CA ALA A 353 6.40 -2.69 -5.18
C ALA A 353 7.15 -1.94 -6.30
N ALA A 354 8.34 -2.40 -6.61
CA ALA A 354 9.25 -1.71 -7.50
C ALA A 354 9.98 -2.67 -8.47
N ARG A 355 10.49 -2.10 -9.55
CA ARG A 355 11.35 -2.77 -10.51
C ARG A 355 12.76 -2.17 -10.51
N LEU A 356 13.75 -3.01 -10.78
CA LEU A 356 15.14 -2.59 -10.83
C LEU A 356 15.49 -2.00 -12.20
N ARG A 357 15.92 -0.75 -12.24
CA ARG A 357 16.38 -0.05 -13.44
C ARG A 357 17.88 0.18 -13.40
N LYS A 358 18.50 0.07 -14.57
CA LYS A 358 19.93 0.32 -14.76
C LYS A 358 20.13 1.74 -15.28
N GLY A 359 20.81 2.57 -14.50
CA GLY A 359 21.32 3.87 -14.95
C GLY A 359 22.76 3.79 -15.47
N VAL A 360 23.35 4.92 -15.78
CA VAL A 360 24.76 5.04 -16.26
C VAL A 360 25.73 4.73 -15.12
N PHE A 361 25.49 5.28 -13.93
CA PHE A 361 26.37 5.17 -12.77
C PHE A 361 25.83 4.28 -11.65
N TRP A 362 24.49 4.14 -11.53
CA TRP A 362 23.84 3.42 -10.44
C TRP A 362 22.60 2.67 -10.91
N TYR A 363 22.17 1.69 -10.10
CA TYR A 363 20.83 1.13 -10.20
C TYR A 363 19.83 2.00 -9.45
N TYR A 364 18.57 1.95 -9.89
CA TYR A 364 17.43 2.64 -9.30
C TYR A 364 16.27 1.68 -9.12
N LEU A 365 15.45 1.95 -8.11
CA LEU A 365 14.11 1.37 -7.99
C LEU A 365 13.12 2.32 -8.67
N GLN A 366 12.28 1.78 -9.52
CA GLN A 366 11.16 2.48 -10.10
C GLN A 366 9.89 1.81 -9.59
N GLN A 367 9.00 2.58 -8.95
CA GLN A 367 7.69 2.14 -8.50
C GLN A 367 6.92 1.46 -9.66
N LEU A 368 6.15 0.41 -9.36
CA LEU A 368 5.27 -0.23 -10.33
C LEU A 368 3.99 0.61 -10.52
N GLU A 369 3.48 0.64 -11.74
CA GLU A 369 2.19 1.24 -12.07
C GLU A 369 1.02 0.36 -11.60
N GLN A 370 1.20 -0.94 -11.75
CA GLN A 370 0.22 -1.97 -11.44
C GLN A 370 0.85 -3.05 -10.58
N ALA A 371 0.05 -3.71 -9.76
CA ALA A 371 0.49 -4.86 -9.01
C ALA A 371 0.92 -6.00 -9.95
N PRO A 372 1.90 -6.83 -9.54
CA PRO A 372 2.20 -8.05 -10.27
C PRO A 372 1.03 -9.03 -10.19
N VAL A 373 0.87 -9.82 -11.24
CA VAL A 373 -0.11 -10.91 -11.24
C VAL A 373 0.34 -11.99 -10.27
N ILE A 374 -0.57 -12.43 -9.40
CA ILE A 374 -0.35 -13.52 -8.46
C ILE A 374 -0.11 -14.81 -9.23
N ARG A 375 0.86 -15.60 -8.77
CA ARG A 375 1.23 -16.87 -9.39
C ARG A 375 0.76 -18.05 -8.52
N GLN A 376 0.37 -19.12 -9.16
CA GLN A 376 0.24 -20.41 -8.49
C GLN A 376 1.64 -21.00 -8.27
N GLU A 377 1.86 -21.61 -7.12
CA GLU A 377 3.11 -22.30 -6.84
C GLU A 377 3.16 -23.64 -7.58
N ASN A 378 4.06 -23.76 -8.51
CA ASN A 378 4.26 -24.94 -9.35
C ASN A 378 5.68 -25.50 -9.30
N SER A 379 6.49 -24.98 -8.38
CA SER A 379 7.90 -25.34 -8.24
C SER A 379 8.37 -25.14 -6.80
N TYR A 380 9.61 -25.53 -6.50
CA TYR A 380 10.22 -25.28 -5.20
C TYR A 380 10.35 -23.77 -4.90
N PRO A 381 10.41 -23.37 -3.61
CA PRO A 381 10.50 -21.97 -3.20
C PRO A 381 11.83 -21.34 -3.65
N LEU A 382 11.83 -20.00 -3.84
CA LEU A 382 13.00 -19.20 -4.16
C LEU A 382 13.66 -19.57 -5.50
N THR A 383 12.87 -20.02 -6.46
CA THR A 383 13.36 -20.21 -7.83
C THR A 383 14.06 -18.94 -8.32
N LYS A 384 15.13 -19.13 -9.08
CA LYS A 384 15.96 -18.02 -9.56
C LYS A 384 15.16 -16.93 -10.26
N MET A 385 15.27 -15.70 -9.75
CA MET A 385 14.68 -14.52 -10.39
C MET A 385 15.60 -14.02 -11.51
N SER A 386 15.20 -14.09 -12.77
CA SER A 386 16.00 -13.64 -13.92
C SER A 386 16.20 -12.10 -13.92
N ARG A 387 17.25 -11.61 -14.62
CA ARG A 387 17.46 -10.16 -14.79
C ARG A 387 16.28 -9.50 -15.51
N LYS A 388 15.69 -10.20 -16.49
CA LYS A 388 14.52 -9.71 -17.24
C LYS A 388 13.31 -9.56 -16.32
N GLU A 389 13.14 -10.50 -15.43
CA GLU A 389 12.06 -10.49 -14.43
C GLU A 389 12.24 -9.36 -13.41
N ALA A 390 13.41 -9.23 -12.77
CA ALA A 390 13.66 -8.14 -11.82
C ALA A 390 13.56 -6.72 -12.44
N ARG A 391 13.76 -6.61 -13.78
CA ARG A 391 13.50 -5.37 -14.52
C ARG A 391 12.03 -5.10 -14.80
N LYS A 392 11.17 -6.13 -14.77
CA LYS A 392 9.72 -5.99 -14.85
C LYS A 392 9.12 -5.77 -13.49
N CYS A 393 9.45 -6.64 -12.55
CA CYS A 393 9.03 -6.62 -11.16
C CYS A 393 10.06 -7.36 -10.32
N ALA A 394 10.52 -6.76 -9.22
CA ALA A 394 11.49 -7.37 -8.31
C ALA A 394 10.80 -8.07 -7.10
N LEU A 395 9.49 -8.24 -7.18
CA LEU A 395 8.60 -8.85 -6.21
C LEU A 395 7.80 -9.96 -6.88
N ARG A 396 7.55 -11.08 -6.19
CA ARG A 396 6.59 -12.12 -6.58
C ARG A 396 5.60 -12.35 -5.45
N VAL A 397 4.34 -12.51 -5.79
CA VAL A 397 3.31 -13.02 -4.86
C VAL A 397 2.82 -14.35 -5.41
N ILE A 398 2.83 -15.37 -4.56
CA ILE A 398 2.62 -16.76 -4.94
C ILE A 398 1.59 -17.36 -3.99
N VAL A 399 0.63 -18.10 -4.51
CA VAL A 399 -0.41 -18.77 -3.71
C VAL A 399 -0.34 -20.27 -3.92
N TYR A 400 -0.49 -21.01 -2.84
CA TYR A 400 -0.67 -22.44 -2.86
C TYR A 400 -1.68 -22.84 -1.77
N GLU A 401 -2.84 -23.34 -2.17
CA GLU A 401 -3.93 -23.72 -1.26
C GLU A 401 -4.23 -22.62 -0.22
N LYS A 402 -3.80 -22.82 1.02
CA LYS A 402 -4.00 -21.92 2.15
C LYS A 402 -2.88 -20.92 2.34
N ARG A 403 -1.77 -21.03 1.59
CA ARG A 403 -0.57 -20.24 1.79
C ARG A 403 -0.46 -19.12 0.77
N VAL A 404 -0.23 -17.89 1.26
CA VAL A 404 0.26 -16.78 0.47
C VAL A 404 1.73 -16.52 0.79
N ALA A 405 2.58 -16.47 -0.21
CA ALA A 405 3.99 -16.24 -0.09
C ALA A 405 4.42 -15.02 -0.91
N VAL A 406 5.35 -14.25 -0.37
CA VAL A 406 5.94 -13.10 -1.04
C VAL A 406 7.45 -13.31 -1.12
N GLU A 407 7.98 -13.28 -2.33
CA GLU A 407 9.41 -13.35 -2.61
C GLU A 407 9.94 -11.99 -3.01
N PHE A 408 10.95 -11.53 -2.29
CA PHE A 408 11.55 -10.21 -2.46
C PHE A 408 12.97 -10.35 -3.01
N PHE A 409 13.28 -9.65 -4.11
CA PHE A 409 14.67 -9.39 -4.44
C PHE A 409 15.26 -8.46 -3.38
N HIS A 410 16.34 -8.86 -2.73
CA HIS A 410 16.83 -8.22 -1.49
C HIS A 410 17.21 -6.74 -1.63
N SER A 411 17.31 -6.23 -2.86
CA SER A 411 17.46 -4.78 -3.10
C SER A 411 16.22 -3.95 -2.76
N LEU A 412 15.04 -4.57 -2.59
CA LEU A 412 13.81 -3.86 -2.27
C LEU A 412 13.71 -3.52 -0.79
N THR A 413 14.01 -4.51 0.06
CA THR A 413 13.73 -4.45 1.49
C THR A 413 14.52 -5.53 2.25
N ASP A 414 14.56 -5.42 3.57
CA ASP A 414 15.01 -6.45 4.49
C ASP A 414 13.84 -7.27 5.06
N GLY A 415 14.15 -8.22 5.97
CA GLY A 415 13.13 -9.07 6.58
C GLY A 415 12.03 -8.29 7.32
N THR A 416 12.37 -7.15 7.95
CA THR A 416 11.41 -6.32 8.70
C THR A 416 10.43 -5.62 7.74
N GLY A 417 10.92 -4.96 6.69
CA GLY A 417 10.05 -4.30 5.72
C GLY A 417 9.24 -5.31 4.90
N GLY A 418 9.83 -6.47 4.55
CA GLY A 418 9.10 -7.55 3.87
C GLY A 418 7.97 -8.14 4.73
N LEU A 419 8.21 -8.31 6.04
CA LEU A 419 7.19 -8.78 6.98
C LEU A 419 6.04 -7.75 7.13
N THR A 420 6.36 -6.47 7.19
CA THR A 420 5.36 -5.38 7.21
C THR A 420 4.50 -5.42 5.95
N PHE A 421 5.10 -5.65 4.79
CA PHE A 421 4.37 -5.81 3.53
C PHE A 421 3.42 -7.03 3.58
N LEU A 422 3.92 -8.21 3.98
CA LEU A 422 3.11 -9.42 4.06
C LEU A 422 1.93 -9.26 5.02
N LYS A 423 2.16 -8.71 6.22
CA LYS A 423 1.11 -8.48 7.21
C LYS A 423 0.02 -7.54 6.66
N THR A 424 0.43 -6.45 6.00
CA THR A 424 -0.51 -5.48 5.44
C THR A 424 -1.29 -6.08 4.26
N LEU A 425 -0.66 -6.90 3.41
CA LEU A 425 -1.35 -7.62 2.33
C LEU A 425 -2.40 -8.60 2.87
N VAL A 426 -2.03 -9.39 3.88
CA VAL A 426 -2.97 -10.33 4.51
C VAL A 426 -4.11 -9.59 5.20
N ALA A 427 -3.82 -8.47 5.89
CA ALA A 427 -4.85 -7.63 6.52
C ALA A 427 -5.86 -7.10 5.49
N GLU A 428 -5.38 -6.60 4.35
CA GLU A 428 -6.26 -6.13 3.28
C GLU A 428 -7.10 -7.26 2.68
N TYR A 429 -6.49 -8.43 2.46
CA TYR A 429 -7.19 -9.62 1.99
C TYR A 429 -8.32 -10.05 2.94
N LEU A 430 -8.03 -10.13 4.25
CA LEU A 430 -9.03 -10.52 5.25
C LEU A 430 -10.18 -9.51 5.32
N GLN A 431 -9.86 -8.23 5.22
CA GLN A 431 -10.89 -7.19 5.17
C GLN A 431 -11.79 -7.32 3.94
N GLN A 432 -11.22 -7.57 2.77
CA GLN A 432 -12.01 -7.71 1.53
C GLN A 432 -12.82 -9.00 1.51
N ARG A 433 -12.29 -10.10 2.07
CA ARG A 433 -12.94 -11.40 2.05
C ARG A 433 -14.03 -11.53 3.12
N TYR A 434 -13.76 -11.07 4.33
CA TYR A 434 -14.62 -11.30 5.49
C TYR A 434 -15.28 -10.03 6.03
N GLY A 435 -14.97 -8.86 5.48
CA GLY A 435 -15.52 -7.58 5.95
C GLY A 435 -15.01 -7.14 7.33
N VAL A 436 -13.94 -7.77 7.84
CA VAL A 436 -13.40 -7.47 9.17
C VAL A 436 -12.53 -6.23 9.15
N SER A 437 -12.70 -5.34 10.13
CA SER A 437 -11.84 -4.16 10.29
C SER A 437 -10.56 -4.54 11.04
N ILE A 438 -9.42 -4.35 10.42
CA ILE A 438 -8.11 -4.66 11.01
C ILE A 438 -7.36 -3.37 11.29
N PRO A 439 -6.97 -3.11 12.56
CA PRO A 439 -6.27 -1.89 12.94
C PRO A 439 -4.84 -1.83 12.38
N ALA A 440 -4.35 -0.60 12.17
CA ALA A 440 -2.97 -0.34 11.74
C ALA A 440 -2.00 -0.41 12.94
N GLU A 441 -1.74 -1.61 13.39
CA GLU A 441 -0.87 -1.90 14.53
C GLU A 441 -0.06 -3.18 14.33
N GLN A 442 0.84 -3.54 15.23
CA GLN A 442 1.67 -4.75 15.18
C GLN A 442 2.41 -4.94 13.85
N GLY A 443 2.73 -3.84 13.14
CA GLY A 443 3.39 -3.85 11.84
C GLY A 443 2.47 -3.99 10.64
N VAL A 444 1.16 -3.92 10.82
CA VAL A 444 0.19 -3.64 9.74
C VAL A 444 0.14 -2.12 9.55
N LEU A 445 0.28 -1.64 8.33
CA LEU A 445 0.20 -0.22 8.03
C LEU A 445 -1.22 0.19 7.60
N GLY A 446 -1.56 1.46 7.81
CA GLY A 446 -2.79 2.05 7.29
C GLY A 446 -2.82 1.94 5.77
N ARG A 447 -3.73 1.14 5.24
CA ARG A 447 -3.74 0.72 3.83
C ARG A 447 -4.07 1.84 2.85
N LEU A 448 -4.82 2.85 3.31
CA LEU A 448 -5.22 4.02 2.54
C LEU A 448 -4.32 5.25 2.78
N GLU A 449 -3.38 5.14 3.73
CA GLU A 449 -2.44 6.22 4.04
C GLU A 449 -1.37 6.36 2.96
N GLU A 450 -0.97 7.60 2.68
CA GLU A 450 0.18 7.85 1.83
C GLU A 450 1.49 7.44 2.52
N PRO A 451 2.44 6.82 1.78
CA PRO A 451 3.74 6.47 2.34
C PRO A 451 4.52 7.71 2.75
N SER A 452 4.95 7.76 4.00
CA SER A 452 5.76 8.86 4.51
C SER A 452 7.18 8.85 3.93
N GLU A 453 7.83 10.00 3.81
CA GLU A 453 9.23 10.09 3.37
C GLU A 453 10.19 9.34 4.31
N ALA A 454 9.85 9.25 5.61
CA ALA A 454 10.62 8.48 6.58
C ALA A 454 10.61 6.95 6.32
N GLU A 455 9.55 6.43 5.70
CA GLU A 455 9.47 5.02 5.28
C GLU A 455 10.31 4.73 4.03
N LEU A 456 10.58 5.75 3.22
CA LEU A 456 11.31 5.67 1.96
C LEU A 456 12.79 6.05 2.08
N GLU A 457 13.24 6.59 3.23
CA GLU A 457 14.59 7.11 3.41
C GLU A 457 15.67 6.01 3.36
N ASP A 458 16.88 6.37 2.91
CA ASP A 458 18.10 5.57 3.11
C ASP A 458 18.70 5.91 4.49
N SER A 459 18.33 5.14 5.51
CA SER A 459 18.76 5.38 6.88
C SER A 459 20.27 5.19 7.10
N PHE A 460 20.98 4.46 6.22
CA PHE A 460 22.44 4.40 6.26
C PHE A 460 23.07 5.78 6.05
N GLN A 461 22.56 6.56 5.10
CA GLN A 461 23.06 7.91 4.83
C GLN A 461 22.77 8.87 6.01
N LYS A 462 21.63 8.70 6.67
CA LYS A 462 21.22 9.52 7.81
C LYS A 462 22.14 9.35 9.03
N TYR A 463 22.55 8.12 9.32
CA TYR A 463 23.34 7.78 10.52
C TYR A 463 24.85 7.60 10.24
N ALA A 464 25.30 7.91 9.03
CA ALA A 464 26.73 7.86 8.67
C ALA A 464 27.52 8.98 9.33
N GLY A 465 28.20 8.68 10.44
CA GLY A 465 29.17 9.56 11.10
C GLY A 465 30.51 9.64 10.37
N GLN A 466 31.49 10.34 10.95
CA GLN A 466 32.88 10.40 10.50
C GLN A 466 33.72 9.38 11.29
N TYR A 467 33.87 8.17 10.76
CA TYR A 467 34.72 7.14 11.33
C TYR A 467 35.54 6.45 10.23
N ASN A 468 36.81 6.17 10.51
CA ASN A 468 37.67 5.34 9.66
C ASN A 468 37.81 3.97 10.31
N ALA A 469 37.31 2.93 9.64
CA ALA A 469 37.47 1.55 10.09
C ALA A 469 37.89 0.65 8.94
N SER A 470 38.89 -0.19 9.19
CA SER A 470 39.29 -1.28 8.31
C SER A 470 38.73 -2.59 8.84
N ARG A 471 38.16 -3.41 7.96
CA ARG A 471 37.59 -4.70 8.30
C ARG A 471 38.44 -5.82 7.70
N LYS A 472 39.21 -6.52 8.55
CA LYS A 472 39.97 -7.70 8.15
C LYS A 472 39.46 -8.87 8.99
N GLU A 473 38.89 -9.87 8.32
CA GLU A 473 38.38 -11.09 8.96
C GLU A 473 38.98 -12.32 8.27
N ASP A 474 39.25 -13.37 9.05
CA ASP A 474 39.72 -14.65 8.51
C ASP A 474 38.58 -15.44 7.87
N ASP A 475 38.94 -16.36 6.95
CA ASP A 475 37.96 -17.21 6.28
C ASP A 475 37.36 -18.26 7.22
N ALA A 476 36.05 -18.48 7.08
CA ALA A 476 35.32 -19.53 7.82
C ALA A 476 35.50 -20.91 7.18
N TRP A 477 35.20 -21.96 7.94
CA TRP A 477 35.04 -23.29 7.39
C TRP A 477 33.83 -23.36 6.45
N ARG A 478 33.90 -24.19 5.42
CA ARG A 478 32.81 -24.33 4.47
C ARG A 478 32.23 -25.73 4.49
N LEU A 479 30.93 -25.79 4.70
CA LEU A 479 30.16 -26.98 4.42
C LEU A 479 30.18 -27.26 2.91
N THR A 480 30.54 -28.46 2.53
CA THR A 480 30.55 -28.92 1.12
C THR A 480 29.62 -30.11 0.98
N GLY A 481 29.10 -30.30 -0.20
CA GLY A 481 28.23 -31.41 -0.55
C GLY A 481 28.09 -31.55 -2.05
N THR A 482 27.39 -32.58 -2.51
CA THR A 482 27.04 -32.79 -3.92
C THR A 482 26.01 -31.77 -4.36
N PRO A 483 26.29 -30.88 -5.32
CA PRO A 483 25.31 -29.90 -5.79
C PRO A 483 24.03 -30.56 -6.31
N GLU A 484 22.89 -29.93 -6.05
CA GLU A 484 21.62 -30.34 -6.65
C GLU A 484 21.59 -30.04 -8.16
N GLN A 485 20.87 -30.85 -8.90
CA GLN A 485 20.63 -30.66 -10.32
C GLN A 485 19.63 -29.51 -10.54
N ASP A 486 19.75 -28.84 -11.67
CA ASP A 486 18.82 -27.79 -12.13
C ASP A 486 18.57 -26.62 -11.15
N GLY A 487 19.48 -26.49 -10.16
CA GLY A 487 19.36 -25.43 -9.15
C GLY A 487 18.25 -25.68 -8.13
N PHE A 488 17.84 -26.92 -7.96
CA PHE A 488 16.85 -27.31 -6.94
C PHE A 488 17.32 -26.89 -5.54
N LEU A 489 16.36 -26.43 -4.72
CA LEU A 489 16.61 -26.02 -3.36
C LEU A 489 15.84 -26.93 -2.40
N ASN A 490 16.57 -27.61 -1.55
CA ASN A 490 16.02 -28.38 -0.46
C ASN A 490 15.64 -27.46 0.68
N LEU A 491 14.41 -27.55 1.14
CA LEU A 491 13.88 -26.84 2.31
C LEU A 491 13.58 -27.86 3.40
N THR A 492 14.15 -27.65 4.57
CA THR A 492 13.83 -28.43 5.78
C THR A 492 13.37 -27.49 6.87
N CYS A 493 12.17 -27.72 7.40
CA CYS A 493 11.58 -26.92 8.46
C CYS A 493 11.53 -27.72 9.76
N PHE A 494 12.07 -27.17 10.83
CA PHE A 494 11.90 -27.65 12.19
C PHE A 494 10.87 -26.78 12.89
N THR A 495 9.83 -27.44 13.44
CA THR A 495 8.83 -26.78 14.30
C THR A 495 9.14 -27.12 15.75
N LEU A 496 9.46 -26.09 16.54
CA LEU A 496 9.85 -26.22 17.95
C LEU A 496 8.83 -25.53 18.85
N PRO A 497 8.55 -26.07 20.06
CA PRO A 497 7.79 -25.33 21.07
C PRO A 497 8.57 -24.11 21.55
N SER A 498 8.08 -22.90 21.25
CA SER A 498 8.80 -21.63 21.47
C SER A 498 9.14 -21.40 22.96
N GLU A 499 8.24 -21.79 23.84
CA GLU A 499 8.43 -21.66 25.29
C GLU A 499 9.55 -22.58 25.82
N LEU A 500 9.66 -23.82 25.33
CA LEU A 500 10.76 -24.70 25.71
C LEU A 500 12.11 -24.19 25.22
N VAL A 501 12.17 -23.69 23.99
CA VAL A 501 13.40 -23.06 23.47
C VAL A 501 13.79 -21.86 24.33
N ARG A 502 12.83 -21.01 24.69
CA ARG A 502 13.06 -19.85 25.56
C ARG A 502 13.55 -20.26 26.96
N LYS A 503 12.95 -21.29 27.53
CA LYS A 503 13.35 -21.86 28.85
C LYS A 503 14.79 -22.40 28.80
N LYS A 504 15.14 -23.18 27.76
CA LYS A 504 16.50 -23.70 27.58
C LYS A 504 17.51 -22.56 27.37
N ALA A 505 17.22 -21.60 26.52
CA ALA A 505 18.10 -20.43 26.34
C ALA A 505 18.36 -19.70 27.68
N LYS A 506 17.31 -19.53 28.49
CA LYS A 506 17.43 -18.91 29.84
C LYS A 506 18.28 -19.77 30.80
N GLN A 507 18.21 -21.10 30.74
CA GLN A 507 19.06 -22.00 31.54
C GLN A 507 20.56 -21.79 31.24
N TYR A 508 20.90 -21.51 29.96
CA TYR A 508 22.27 -21.19 29.56
C TYR A 508 22.62 -19.69 29.71
N GLY A 509 21.71 -18.85 30.23
CA GLY A 509 21.94 -17.41 30.44
C GLY A 509 22.05 -16.59 29.15
N VAL A 510 21.45 -17.05 28.03
CA VAL A 510 21.60 -16.42 26.72
C VAL A 510 20.26 -16.06 26.08
N THR A 511 20.29 -15.17 25.07
CA THR A 511 19.10 -14.88 24.24
C THR A 511 18.77 -16.07 23.33
N VAL A 512 17.53 -16.15 22.88
CA VAL A 512 17.08 -17.21 21.93
C VAL A 512 17.95 -17.21 20.65
N THR A 513 18.30 -16.04 20.12
CA THR A 513 19.16 -15.94 18.93
C THR A 513 20.57 -16.46 19.22
N ALA A 514 21.14 -16.13 20.38
CA ALA A 514 22.45 -16.64 20.79
C ALA A 514 22.43 -18.15 21.02
N PHE A 515 21.35 -18.67 21.61
CA PHE A 515 21.14 -20.10 21.82
C PHE A 515 21.07 -20.85 20.48
N LEU A 516 20.23 -20.42 19.54
CA LEU A 516 20.14 -21.04 18.22
C LEU A 516 21.48 -20.96 17.46
N CYS A 517 22.19 -19.84 17.59
CA CYS A 517 23.53 -19.70 17.03
C CYS A 517 24.50 -20.73 17.64
N ALA A 518 24.44 -20.97 18.95
CA ALA A 518 25.26 -21.98 19.62
C ALA A 518 24.91 -23.39 19.14
N VAL A 519 23.62 -23.72 18.97
CA VAL A 519 23.17 -25.01 18.41
C VAL A 519 23.73 -25.21 16.98
N MET A 520 23.69 -24.16 16.14
CA MET A 520 24.28 -24.21 14.81
C MET A 520 25.80 -24.43 14.85
N MET A 521 26.51 -23.72 15.73
CA MET A 521 27.95 -23.85 15.87
C MET A 521 28.34 -25.24 16.36
N GLN A 522 27.61 -25.80 17.32
CA GLN A 522 27.82 -27.17 17.82
C GLN A 522 27.63 -28.18 16.68
N ALA A 523 26.52 -28.07 15.93
CA ALA A 523 26.26 -28.93 14.78
C ALA A 523 27.39 -28.86 13.73
N ILE A 524 27.86 -27.65 13.39
CA ILE A 524 28.95 -27.46 12.45
C ILE A 524 30.27 -28.01 13.00
N GLN A 525 30.55 -27.85 14.29
CA GLN A 525 31.74 -28.41 14.94
C GLN A 525 31.73 -29.93 14.86
N GLN A 526 30.60 -30.60 15.17
CA GLN A 526 30.45 -32.06 15.04
C GLN A 526 30.76 -32.54 13.62
N ILE A 527 30.14 -31.89 12.59
CA ILE A 527 30.39 -32.21 11.19
C ILE A 527 31.87 -32.01 10.82
N GLN A 528 32.48 -30.90 11.26
CA GLN A 528 33.89 -30.61 10.96
C GLN A 528 34.80 -31.64 11.62
N THR A 529 34.52 -32.08 12.83
CA THR A 529 35.27 -33.12 13.54
C THR A 529 35.23 -34.43 12.79
N GLU A 530 34.04 -34.83 12.28
CA GLU A 530 33.88 -36.04 11.46
C GLU A 530 34.64 -35.98 10.13
N LEU A 531 34.55 -34.83 9.40
CA LEU A 531 35.11 -34.68 8.06
C LEU A 531 36.59 -34.27 8.03
N VAL A 532 37.09 -33.66 9.12
CA VAL A 532 38.45 -33.16 9.25
C VAL A 532 39.09 -33.67 10.55
N PRO A 533 39.51 -34.96 10.59
CA PRO A 533 40.08 -35.55 11.82
C PRO A 533 41.33 -34.81 12.32
N ASN A 534 42.18 -34.33 11.40
CA ASN A 534 43.35 -33.57 11.77
C ASN A 534 43.00 -32.17 12.25
N ARG A 535 43.05 -31.96 13.58
CA ARG A 535 42.71 -30.72 14.26
C ARG A 535 43.45 -29.49 13.70
N ARG A 536 44.71 -29.59 13.29
CA ARG A 536 45.49 -28.49 12.74
C ARG A 536 44.95 -27.96 11.39
N ARG A 537 44.17 -28.78 10.65
CA ARG A 537 43.57 -28.42 9.37
C ARG A 537 42.14 -27.86 9.53
N ARG A 538 41.58 -27.89 10.75
CA ARG A 538 40.27 -27.30 11.02
C ARG A 538 40.31 -25.80 10.85
N LYS A 539 39.18 -25.18 10.51
CA LYS A 539 39.00 -23.73 10.35
C LYS A 539 37.96 -23.22 11.32
N ALA A 540 37.99 -21.93 11.57
CA ALA A 540 37.00 -21.28 12.43
C ALA A 540 35.55 -21.56 11.96
N VAL A 541 34.70 -21.89 12.91
CA VAL A 541 33.25 -22.00 12.72
C VAL A 541 32.65 -20.65 13.01
N LYS A 542 32.00 -20.05 12.02
CA LYS A 542 31.44 -18.70 12.08
C LYS A 542 30.00 -18.70 11.59
N VAL A 543 29.09 -18.11 12.35
CA VAL A 543 27.68 -17.94 11.96
C VAL A 543 27.38 -16.46 11.82
N GLN A 544 26.86 -16.07 10.66
CA GLN A 544 26.47 -14.68 10.41
C GLN A 544 25.08 -14.42 10.96
N ILE A 545 24.96 -13.41 11.82
CA ILE A 545 23.69 -12.99 12.42
C ILE A 545 23.38 -11.57 11.96
N PRO A 546 22.34 -11.37 11.14
CA PRO A 546 21.84 -10.04 10.80
C PRO A 546 21.32 -9.31 12.04
N VAL A 547 21.63 -8.01 12.13
CA VAL A 547 21.23 -7.11 13.22
C VAL A 547 20.32 -6.02 12.66
N ASN A 548 19.08 -5.97 13.14
CA ASN A 548 18.15 -4.91 12.78
C ASN A 548 18.56 -3.59 13.46
N LEU A 549 19.03 -2.64 12.68
CA LEU A 549 19.53 -1.35 13.20
C LEU A 549 18.43 -0.44 13.73
N ARG A 550 17.16 -0.68 13.39
CA ARG A 550 16.02 0.12 13.88
C ARG A 550 15.85 0.05 15.39
N ASN A 551 16.38 -1.00 16.02
CA ASN A 551 16.39 -1.14 17.47
C ASN A 551 17.38 -0.18 18.16
N MET A 552 18.37 0.35 17.43
CA MET A 552 19.42 1.23 17.97
C MET A 552 19.34 2.64 17.40
N PHE A 553 18.86 2.77 16.19
CA PHE A 553 18.78 4.02 15.44
C PHE A 553 17.33 4.25 15.00
N PRO A 554 16.62 5.25 15.56
CA PRO A 554 15.23 5.49 15.24
C PRO A 554 15.00 5.66 13.73
N SER A 555 14.32 4.72 13.10
CA SER A 555 14.01 4.73 11.67
C SER A 555 12.67 4.04 11.41
N LYS A 556 11.86 4.66 10.57
CA LYS A 556 10.62 4.09 10.03
C LYS A 556 10.84 3.48 8.63
N SER A 557 12.05 3.49 8.11
CA SER A 557 12.37 3.02 6.76
C SER A 557 11.93 1.57 6.55
N LEU A 558 11.23 1.30 5.47
CA LEU A 558 10.85 -0.04 5.01
C LEU A 558 11.91 -0.67 4.09
N ARG A 559 13.00 0.05 3.85
CA ARG A 559 14.13 -0.37 3.02
C ARG A 559 15.15 -1.14 3.85
N ASN A 560 16.25 -1.58 3.25
CA ASN A 560 17.29 -2.29 4.00
C ASN A 560 17.93 -1.37 5.04
N PHE A 561 17.86 -1.79 6.30
CA PHE A 561 18.55 -1.13 7.41
C PHE A 561 19.01 -2.16 8.43
N ALA A 562 19.88 -3.08 7.97
CA ALA A 562 20.47 -4.13 8.78
C ALA A 562 21.98 -4.24 8.50
N LEU A 563 22.75 -4.55 9.51
CA LEU A 563 24.13 -4.99 9.44
C LEU A 563 24.22 -6.43 9.96
N TYR A 564 25.41 -6.93 10.18
CA TYR A 564 25.59 -8.29 10.70
C TYR A 564 26.78 -8.36 11.64
N THR A 565 26.75 -9.37 12.51
CA THR A 565 27.89 -9.81 13.32
C THR A 565 28.18 -11.28 13.04
N THR A 566 29.42 -11.72 13.33
CA THR A 566 29.90 -13.07 13.02
C THR A 566 30.57 -13.70 14.25
N PRO A 567 29.78 -14.11 15.29
CA PRO A 567 30.36 -14.89 16.38
C PRO A 567 31.07 -16.14 15.84
N GLN A 568 32.18 -16.52 16.51
CA GLN A 568 33.05 -17.59 16.05
C GLN A 568 33.66 -18.42 17.15
N ILE A 569 33.97 -19.68 16.85
CA ILE A 569 34.84 -20.56 17.63
C ILE A 569 35.97 -21.07 16.74
N ASP A 570 37.12 -21.41 17.33
CA ASP A 570 38.26 -22.00 16.59
C ASP A 570 38.52 -23.44 17.03
N PRO A 571 38.01 -24.46 16.30
CA PRO A 571 38.19 -25.88 16.64
C PRO A 571 39.65 -26.37 16.62
N LYS A 572 40.59 -25.53 16.20
CA LYS A 572 42.04 -25.81 16.37
C LYS A 572 42.46 -25.81 17.83
N LEU A 573 41.77 -25.03 18.66
CA LEU A 573 42.04 -24.93 20.11
C LEU A 573 41.46 -26.10 20.90
N GLY A 574 40.53 -26.85 20.33
CA GLY A 574 39.84 -27.97 20.97
C GLY A 574 38.40 -28.05 20.53
N GLU A 575 37.72 -29.09 20.98
CA GLU A 575 36.29 -29.18 20.90
C GLU A 575 35.66 -28.40 22.04
N TYR A 576 34.71 -27.56 21.73
CA TYR A 576 34.04 -26.72 22.70
C TYR A 576 32.76 -27.41 23.17
N GLU A 577 32.57 -27.39 24.49
CA GLU A 577 31.29 -27.80 25.08
C GLU A 577 30.18 -26.82 24.74
N PHE A 578 28.92 -27.30 24.64
CA PHE A 578 27.79 -26.46 24.27
C PHE A 578 27.64 -25.23 25.16
N SER A 579 27.86 -25.38 26.48
CA SER A 579 27.83 -24.29 27.44
C SER A 579 28.90 -23.21 27.19
N GLU A 580 30.08 -23.61 26.72
CA GLU A 580 31.17 -22.70 26.36
C GLU A 580 30.82 -21.92 25.10
N ILE A 581 30.25 -22.60 24.08
CA ILE A 581 29.80 -21.95 22.85
C ILE A 581 28.72 -20.91 23.18
N CYS A 582 27.76 -21.24 24.04
CA CYS A 582 26.74 -20.29 24.50
C CYS A 582 27.37 -19.01 25.10
N LYS A 583 28.35 -19.17 26.00
CA LYS A 583 29.05 -18.04 26.62
C LYS A 583 29.81 -17.21 25.57
N ILE A 584 30.55 -17.85 24.68
CA ILE A 584 31.29 -17.17 23.59
C ILE A 584 30.39 -16.34 22.73
N VAL A 585 29.27 -16.94 22.25
CA VAL A 585 28.29 -16.24 21.40
C VAL A 585 27.65 -15.08 22.15
N HIS A 586 27.26 -15.27 23.42
CA HIS A 586 26.66 -14.22 24.24
C HIS A 586 27.58 -13.02 24.40
N HIS A 587 28.84 -13.24 24.84
CA HIS A 587 29.81 -12.18 25.01
C HIS A 587 30.18 -11.51 23.70
N TRP A 588 30.34 -12.28 22.62
CA TRP A 588 30.61 -11.75 21.30
C TRP A 588 29.50 -10.77 20.88
N MET A 589 28.25 -11.21 20.97
CA MET A 589 27.10 -10.38 20.60
C MET A 589 27.03 -9.11 21.46
N GLY A 590 27.29 -9.21 22.76
CA GLY A 590 27.31 -8.06 23.66
C GLY A 590 28.39 -7.01 23.32
N LEU A 591 29.56 -7.46 22.87
CA LEU A 591 30.66 -6.59 22.47
C LEU A 591 30.48 -5.99 21.07
N GLU A 592 29.94 -6.77 20.13
CA GLU A 592 29.83 -6.38 18.72
C GLU A 592 28.54 -5.58 18.43
N ILE A 593 27.43 -5.91 19.09
CA ILE A 593 26.13 -5.26 18.84
C ILE A 593 25.94 -4.08 19.77
N THR A 594 26.76 -3.06 19.58
CA THR A 594 26.66 -1.78 20.33
C THR A 594 26.39 -0.62 19.38
N PRO A 595 25.67 0.44 19.82
CA PRO A 595 25.38 1.60 18.96
C PRO A 595 26.66 2.22 18.37
N ARG A 596 27.76 2.28 19.15
CA ARG A 596 29.05 2.83 18.69
C ARG A 596 29.67 1.98 17.57
N LYS A 597 29.72 0.65 17.74
CA LYS A 597 30.28 -0.26 16.73
C LYS A 597 29.42 -0.28 15.46
N MET A 598 28.11 -0.32 15.61
CA MET A 598 27.18 -0.28 14.46
C MET A 598 27.30 1.06 13.72
N ALA A 599 27.38 2.20 14.41
CA ALA A 599 27.61 3.50 13.79
C ALA A 599 28.93 3.56 13.00
N MET A 600 30.00 2.97 13.54
CA MET A 600 31.30 2.87 12.86
C MET A 600 31.19 2.02 11.58
N MET A 601 30.46 0.89 11.62
CA MET A 601 30.24 0.05 10.46
C MET A 601 29.37 0.74 9.40
N ILE A 602 28.34 1.49 9.80
CA ILE A 602 27.54 2.35 8.91
C ILE A 602 28.47 3.35 8.21
N ALA A 603 29.29 4.05 8.96
CA ALA A 603 30.21 5.06 8.42
C ALA A 603 31.21 4.44 7.43
N ALA A 604 31.81 3.29 7.75
CA ALA A 604 32.73 2.57 6.85
C ALA A 604 32.05 2.17 5.53
N ASN A 605 30.81 1.69 5.58
CA ASN A 605 30.07 1.31 4.40
C ASN A 605 29.72 2.53 3.51
N VAL A 606 29.32 3.65 4.12
CA VAL A 606 28.91 4.87 3.41
C VAL A 606 30.13 5.66 2.92
N SER A 607 31.27 5.64 3.61
CA SER A 607 32.49 6.41 3.24
C SER A 607 32.98 6.08 1.84
N SER A 608 32.96 4.80 1.45
CA SER A 608 33.35 4.34 0.12
C SER A 608 32.49 4.96 -1.01
N GLU A 609 31.22 5.28 -0.74
CA GLU A 609 30.32 5.91 -1.71
C GLU A 609 30.54 7.41 -1.87
N ARG A 610 31.16 8.06 -0.87
CA ARG A 610 31.44 9.51 -0.87
C ARG A 610 32.63 9.87 -1.74
N ILE A 611 33.49 8.90 -2.11
CA ILE A 611 34.65 9.09 -2.97
C ILE A 611 34.18 9.50 -4.38
N ILE A 612 34.63 10.67 -4.86
CA ILE A 612 34.23 11.24 -6.15
C ILE A 612 34.53 10.27 -7.30
N ALA A 613 35.70 9.64 -7.31
CA ALA A 613 36.06 8.65 -8.33
C ALA A 613 35.08 7.48 -8.38
N VAL A 614 34.58 7.01 -7.22
CA VAL A 614 33.57 5.96 -7.16
C VAL A 614 32.21 6.48 -7.66
N LYS A 615 31.84 7.73 -7.39
CA LYS A 615 30.57 8.31 -7.88
C LYS A 615 30.53 8.38 -9.41
N LEU A 616 31.62 8.81 -10.04
CA LEU A 616 31.72 9.00 -11.49
C LEU A 616 32.08 7.75 -12.27
N MET A 617 32.46 6.66 -11.60
CA MET A 617 32.81 5.39 -12.22
C MET A 617 31.60 4.78 -12.95
N PRO A 618 31.70 4.37 -14.22
CA PRO A 618 30.64 3.70 -14.95
C PRO A 618 30.15 2.42 -14.24
N LEU A 619 28.85 2.13 -14.33
CA LEU A 619 28.22 1.04 -13.58
C LEU A 619 28.81 -0.35 -13.88
N PHE A 620 29.29 -0.61 -15.11
CA PHE A 620 29.88 -1.91 -15.46
C PHE A 620 31.22 -2.15 -14.73
N ILE A 621 32.02 -1.10 -14.54
CA ILE A 621 33.28 -1.17 -13.76
C ILE A 621 32.95 -1.34 -12.27
N LYS A 622 31.97 -0.55 -11.75
CA LYS A 622 31.50 -0.71 -10.36
C LYS A 622 31.03 -2.13 -10.08
N ASN A 623 30.24 -2.72 -10.97
CA ASN A 623 29.75 -4.09 -10.80
C ASN A 623 30.91 -5.10 -10.72
N PHE A 624 31.94 -4.92 -11.54
CA PHE A 624 33.11 -5.77 -11.48
C PHE A 624 33.85 -5.62 -10.15
N VAL A 625 34.16 -4.40 -9.74
CA VAL A 625 34.86 -4.11 -8.48
C VAL A 625 34.02 -4.62 -7.30
N MET A 626 32.72 -4.31 -7.24
CA MET A 626 31.83 -4.77 -6.17
C MET A 626 31.74 -6.29 -6.10
N LYS A 627 31.74 -6.97 -7.23
CA LYS A 627 31.78 -8.43 -7.29
C LYS A 627 33.07 -8.98 -6.71
N MET A 628 34.24 -8.40 -7.06
CA MET A 628 35.51 -8.78 -6.51
C MET A 628 35.61 -8.56 -5.01
N VAL A 629 35.17 -7.39 -4.54
CA VAL A 629 35.10 -7.07 -3.10
C VAL A 629 34.16 -8.05 -2.36
N PHE A 630 32.99 -8.33 -2.92
CA PHE A 630 32.04 -9.27 -2.35
C PHE A 630 32.61 -10.70 -2.22
N LEU A 631 33.32 -11.17 -3.24
CA LEU A 631 33.99 -12.48 -3.21
C LEU A 631 35.13 -12.52 -2.19
N ALA A 632 35.86 -11.41 -2.00
CA ALA A 632 37.00 -11.33 -1.11
C ALA A 632 36.60 -11.10 0.38
N VAL A 633 35.58 -10.28 0.61
CA VAL A 633 35.24 -9.77 1.98
C VAL A 633 33.87 -10.27 2.47
N GLY A 634 33.02 -10.78 1.57
CA GLY A 634 31.64 -11.14 1.89
C GLY A 634 31.44 -12.60 2.33
N GLU A 635 31.13 -13.46 1.36
CA GLU A 635 30.62 -14.82 1.61
C GLU A 635 31.63 -15.80 2.22
N ARG A 636 32.95 -15.55 2.13
CA ARG A 636 33.97 -16.43 2.70
C ARG A 636 34.10 -16.33 4.21
N LYS A 637 33.41 -15.38 4.80
CA LYS A 637 33.57 -14.99 6.20
C LYS A 637 32.60 -15.70 7.15
N SER A 638 31.65 -16.48 6.64
CA SER A 638 30.72 -17.26 7.46
C SER A 638 30.44 -18.65 6.88
N CYS A 639 30.07 -19.60 7.74
CA CYS A 639 29.60 -20.92 7.33
C CYS A 639 28.18 -20.88 6.78
N LEU A 640 27.31 -20.08 7.41
CA LEU A 640 25.93 -19.81 7.00
C LEU A 640 25.46 -18.50 7.62
N SER A 641 24.30 -18.02 7.16
CA SER A 641 23.55 -16.93 7.80
C SER A 641 22.36 -17.49 8.59
N LEU A 642 22.26 -17.08 9.85
CA LEU A 642 21.12 -17.34 10.74
C LEU A 642 20.36 -16.05 10.95
N SER A 643 19.23 -15.89 10.29
CA SER A 643 18.37 -14.69 10.42
C SER A 643 17.13 -15.01 11.24
N ASN A 644 16.97 -14.32 12.37
CA ASN A 644 15.83 -14.52 13.26
C ASN A 644 14.96 -13.26 13.31
N LEU A 645 13.71 -13.35 12.83
CA LEU A 645 12.72 -12.27 12.91
C LEU A 645 12.10 -12.10 14.31
N GLY A 646 12.39 -13.04 15.22
CA GLY A 646 11.86 -13.03 16.58
C GLY A 646 10.40 -13.45 16.66
N ASN A 647 9.74 -13.03 17.75
CA ASN A 647 8.32 -13.33 17.98
C ASN A 647 7.45 -12.32 17.20
N VAL A 648 6.79 -12.81 16.17
CA VAL A 648 5.90 -12.03 15.31
C VAL A 648 4.51 -11.99 15.93
N ARG A 649 4.00 -10.78 16.17
CA ARG A 649 2.62 -10.55 16.59
C ARG A 649 1.80 -10.03 15.43
N LEU A 650 0.55 -10.38 15.39
CA LEU A 650 -0.46 -9.84 14.48
C LEU A 650 -1.49 -9.05 15.30
N PRO A 651 -2.27 -8.14 14.70
CA PRO A 651 -3.50 -7.64 15.32
C PRO A 651 -4.41 -8.81 15.73
N GLU A 652 -5.03 -8.73 16.89
CA GLU A 652 -5.81 -9.83 17.49
C GLU A 652 -6.85 -10.43 16.52
N VAL A 653 -7.53 -9.55 15.77
CA VAL A 653 -8.50 -9.96 14.75
C VAL A 653 -7.88 -10.88 13.69
N MET A 654 -6.61 -10.70 13.34
CA MET A 654 -5.93 -11.52 12.33
C MET A 654 -5.52 -12.91 12.85
N GLU A 655 -5.30 -13.06 14.15
CA GLU A 655 -4.80 -14.32 14.74
C GLU A 655 -5.77 -15.49 14.52
N SER A 656 -7.08 -15.20 14.47
CA SER A 656 -8.10 -16.20 14.17
C SER A 656 -8.06 -16.74 12.74
N TYR A 657 -7.42 -16.04 11.80
CA TYR A 657 -7.35 -16.41 10.38
C TYR A 657 -5.97 -16.94 9.95
N VAL A 658 -4.90 -16.59 10.67
CA VAL A 658 -3.53 -17.00 10.33
C VAL A 658 -3.09 -18.15 11.21
N GLU A 659 -2.67 -19.25 10.58
CA GLU A 659 -2.22 -20.45 11.27
C GLU A 659 -0.72 -20.48 11.47
N ARG A 660 0.05 -20.00 10.46
CA ARG A 660 1.50 -20.13 10.44
C ARG A 660 2.16 -19.00 9.67
N LEU A 661 3.35 -18.60 10.11
CA LEU A 661 4.25 -17.72 9.38
C LEU A 661 5.57 -18.41 9.11
N ASP A 662 6.15 -18.24 7.90
CA ASP A 662 7.46 -18.76 7.56
C ASP A 662 8.38 -17.69 7.02
N PHE A 663 9.67 -17.84 7.31
CA PHE A 663 10.74 -17.01 6.79
C PHE A 663 11.83 -17.88 6.21
N ILE A 664 12.09 -17.75 4.91
CA ILE A 664 13.06 -18.58 4.19
C ILE A 664 14.06 -17.65 3.50
N LEU A 665 15.33 -17.82 3.80
CA LEU A 665 16.43 -17.13 3.14
C LEU A 665 16.80 -17.85 1.83
N GLY A 666 17.37 -17.11 0.85
CA GLY A 666 17.99 -17.73 -0.30
C GLY A 666 19.36 -18.32 0.05
N VAL A 667 19.84 -19.29 -0.75
CA VAL A 667 21.22 -19.77 -0.65
C VAL A 667 22.22 -18.70 -1.08
N GLN A 668 23.45 -18.78 -0.56
CA GLN A 668 24.55 -17.91 -0.95
C GLN A 668 25.37 -18.55 -2.08
N ALA A 669 26.09 -17.71 -2.85
CA ALA A 669 26.86 -18.19 -3.99
C ALA A 669 27.96 -19.19 -3.62
N THR A 670 28.52 -19.10 -2.41
CA THR A 670 29.63 -19.93 -1.95
C THR A 670 29.37 -20.70 -0.65
N ALA A 671 28.22 -20.44 0.00
CA ALA A 671 27.75 -21.20 1.17
C ALA A 671 26.44 -21.88 0.81
N PRO A 672 26.39 -23.25 0.85
CA PRO A 672 25.23 -23.99 0.38
C PRO A 672 24.04 -23.93 1.33
N TYR A 673 24.20 -23.42 2.54
CA TYR A 673 23.20 -23.39 3.60
C TYR A 673 22.87 -21.99 4.06
N ASN A 674 21.59 -21.75 4.37
CA ASN A 674 21.10 -20.63 5.16
C ASN A 674 19.94 -21.05 6.04
N CYS A 675 19.68 -20.26 7.09
CA CYS A 675 18.63 -20.55 8.04
C CYS A 675 17.83 -19.27 8.37
N GLY A 676 16.52 -19.33 8.15
CA GLY A 676 15.55 -18.32 8.57
C GLY A 676 14.74 -18.81 9.76
N VAL A 677 14.54 -17.96 10.75
CA VAL A 677 13.78 -18.30 11.96
C VAL A 677 12.67 -17.27 12.16
N VAL A 678 11.49 -17.76 12.51
CA VAL A 678 10.36 -16.94 12.93
C VAL A 678 9.57 -17.65 14.01
N THR A 679 9.12 -16.92 15.03
CA THR A 679 8.21 -17.44 16.04
C THR A 679 6.84 -16.81 15.85
N TYR A 680 5.79 -17.63 15.83
CA TYR A 680 4.41 -17.20 15.77
C TYR A 680 3.54 -18.08 16.68
N GLY A 681 2.78 -17.45 17.56
CA GLY A 681 2.05 -18.15 18.60
C GLY A 681 3.00 -18.92 19.54
N ASP A 682 2.71 -20.16 19.78
CA ASP A 682 3.48 -21.08 20.62
C ASP A 682 4.60 -21.83 19.87
N LYS A 683 4.71 -21.64 18.55
CA LYS A 683 5.63 -22.37 17.68
C LYS A 683 6.75 -21.50 17.13
N MET A 684 7.93 -22.08 17.08
CA MET A 684 9.11 -21.52 16.41
C MET A 684 9.42 -22.34 15.17
N TYR A 685 9.48 -21.69 14.03
CA TYR A 685 9.80 -22.30 12.73
C TYR A 685 11.24 -21.96 12.36
N VAL A 686 12.08 -23.01 12.26
CA VAL A 686 13.48 -22.92 11.87
C VAL A 686 13.62 -23.53 10.48
N ASN A 687 13.76 -22.67 9.47
CA ASN A 687 13.74 -23.05 8.06
C ASN A 687 15.15 -23.07 7.49
N PHE A 688 15.68 -24.26 7.23
CA PHE A 688 16.93 -24.48 6.49
C PHE A 688 16.66 -24.51 5.01
N ILE A 689 17.53 -23.90 4.24
CA ILE A 689 17.61 -24.04 2.80
C ILE A 689 19.01 -24.46 2.37
N ARG A 690 19.11 -25.42 1.45
CA ARG A 690 20.38 -25.86 0.88
C ARG A 690 20.27 -26.14 -0.62
N ASN A 691 21.41 -26.09 -1.31
CA ASN A 691 21.56 -26.45 -2.72
C ASN A 691 22.45 -27.70 -2.92
N THR A 692 22.56 -28.52 -1.89
CA THR A 692 23.28 -29.80 -1.90
C THR A 692 22.33 -30.95 -1.55
N ARG A 693 22.66 -32.18 -1.98
CA ARG A 693 21.80 -33.35 -1.74
C ARG A 693 21.80 -33.78 -0.30
N GLU A 694 22.96 -33.77 0.35
CA GLU A 694 23.12 -34.33 1.69
C GLU A 694 22.61 -33.33 2.75
N PRO A 695 21.70 -33.75 3.65
CA PRO A 695 21.15 -32.89 4.73
C PRO A 695 22.05 -32.89 5.98
N ARG A 696 23.38 -32.73 5.79
CA ARG A 696 24.37 -32.89 6.87
C ARG A 696 24.14 -31.92 8.02
N LEU A 697 23.85 -30.66 7.73
CA LEU A 697 23.67 -29.65 8.76
C LEU A 697 22.36 -29.86 9.49
N GLU A 698 21.29 -30.15 8.76
CA GLU A 698 19.97 -30.42 9.35
C GLU A 698 20.00 -31.66 10.26
N SER A 699 20.69 -32.73 9.83
CA SER A 699 20.84 -33.95 10.64
C SER A 699 21.66 -33.67 11.91
N ALA A 700 22.76 -32.95 11.81
CA ALA A 700 23.56 -32.57 12.98
C ALA A 700 22.80 -31.60 13.90
N PHE A 701 22.07 -30.65 13.34
CA PHE A 701 21.20 -29.74 14.10
C PHE A 701 20.14 -30.51 14.90
N TYR A 702 19.50 -31.50 14.26
CA TYR A 702 18.51 -32.37 14.92
C TYR A 702 19.13 -33.14 16.07
N ARG A 703 20.33 -33.74 15.88
CA ARG A 703 21.07 -34.45 16.96
C ARG A 703 21.30 -33.54 18.17
N VAL A 704 21.79 -32.31 17.93
CA VAL A 704 22.01 -31.37 19.01
C VAL A 704 20.71 -30.97 19.72
N LEU A 705 19.58 -30.87 19.00
CA LEU A 705 18.28 -30.64 19.63
C LEU A 705 17.87 -31.83 20.52
N GLN A 706 18.12 -33.05 20.07
CA GLN A 706 17.85 -34.26 20.88
C GLN A 706 18.74 -34.34 22.15
N GLU A 707 20.04 -34.03 22.02
CA GLU A 707 20.96 -33.92 23.16
C GLU A 707 20.52 -32.87 24.19
N LEU A 708 19.84 -31.80 23.70
CA LEU A 708 19.26 -30.72 24.53
C LEU A 708 17.83 -31.02 24.98
N GLU A 709 17.28 -32.22 24.70
CA GLU A 709 15.90 -32.62 25.02
C GLU A 709 14.84 -31.63 24.47
N LEU A 710 15.07 -31.08 23.30
CA LEU A 710 14.15 -30.18 22.60
C LEU A 710 13.38 -31.00 21.54
N PRO A 711 12.07 -31.22 21.71
CA PRO A 711 11.28 -31.91 20.72
C PRO A 711 11.15 -31.04 19.45
N ALA A 712 11.26 -31.65 18.28
CA ALA A 712 11.14 -30.99 17.00
C ALA A 712 10.34 -31.85 16.02
N GLU A 713 9.34 -31.25 15.39
CA GLU A 713 8.69 -31.79 14.20
C GLU A 713 9.48 -31.35 12.97
N VAL A 714 9.74 -32.30 12.05
CA VAL A 714 10.56 -32.02 10.85
C VAL A 714 9.74 -32.22 9.59
N GLY A 715 9.66 -31.23 8.75
CA GLY A 715 9.09 -31.26 7.41
C GLY A 715 10.12 -30.95 6.35
N SER A 716 10.04 -31.58 5.18
CA SER A 716 10.96 -31.32 4.07
C SER A 716 10.23 -31.35 2.73
N ASN A 717 10.74 -30.60 1.74
CA ASN A 717 10.31 -30.67 0.35
C ASN A 717 11.19 -31.64 -0.47
N GLY A 718 12.21 -32.21 0.12
CA GLY A 718 13.02 -33.29 -0.47
C GLY A 718 12.38 -34.67 -0.26
N GLN A 719 12.59 -35.59 -1.21
CA GLN A 719 12.19 -37.00 -1.09
C GLN A 719 13.04 -37.72 -0.08
#